data_cd65a98b02af1e383e1977e7aac09fae
#
_entry.id   cd65a98b02af1e383e1977e7aac09fae
#
_cell.length_a   1.000
_cell.length_b   1.000
_cell.length_c   1.000
_cell.angle_alpha   90.00
_cell.angle_beta   90.00
_cell.angle_gamma   90.00
#
_symmetry.space_group_name_H-M   'P 1'
#
loop_
_entity.id
_entity.type
_entity.pdbx_description
1 polymer ?
#
loop_
_entity_poly.entity_id
_entity_poly.type
_entity_poly.pdbx_seq_one_letter_code
_entity_poly.pdbx_strand_id
1 'polypeptide(L)'
;MGIVSIRTRLADFIQQVVNATIDTKTPKYLEIWKLLANFAHTIINSTNNMRINKTFVTLGLATALLQMPASSFAQTSSASHKQNPLLSSSTLPFGAPDFSKIQESDYLPAIKVAIQNQRENIQKIVNNKQKPNFKNTILAYEESGVLLDRVSSVFFGLTSAHKTPVIAETQKTVTPLLTELENEISFNQKLFERIKYVYDHEYSKLKGEDQRLTEVIYKGFVRSGAMLSTEKMERMKEINNRISELQQQWGNLLPAATNNAVVWVSSKEELAGLSDADIAQCKNDAESRGGKAPYCIVIINTTQQPILTTLANRETRRRVYEASIHRADGTNPDFNTFPIVTEIAKLRAEKGKLMGYDTYADYSLQKTMAKTSDNVYNFLKQLIKEYAPKADAETKAIEEYAQKTEGKDFKLQPYDRFYYSAKMKKEMLNITDDEVKPYFNIDSIQVNGVFYAAHRVYGLNFKERKDIPTYHPDMKVFEVSDKNGKPLALFYSDYFRRPTKRGGAWMSSFAKQSEQRHQLPIIYNVCNFAKAPEGQPSLVTWDEATTMFHEFGHALHGILSKCKYNTLSGTAVARDFVEMPSQFNESFASIPEIFDHYARHTETGKPMPTELKERMLKSISFQPAYSLGENLAATCLDLAWHHISAEQVPSPYMAGAFEKEELHNIGLLNSQIPPRYSTSYFNHVWGGGYAAGYYSYLWTEVLAVNIADYFAKHGALNPAVGQAFRDKIQSRGNTKDQMEIFTDFTGMKSPDASGFLKARGL
;
A
#
# COMPACT_ATOMS: atom_id res chain seq x y z
N MET A 1 -38.92 41.65 -32.62
CA MET A 1 -38.78 40.33 -33.26
C MET A 1 -37.95 39.32 -32.43
N GLY A 2 -37.03 39.74 -31.61
CA GLY A 2 -36.16 38.80 -30.84
C GLY A 2 -36.84 37.97 -29.76
N ILE A 3 -37.80 38.50 -29.00
CA ILE A 3 -38.45 37.83 -27.86
C ILE A 3 -39.44 36.75 -28.31
N VAL A 4 -40.12 36.90 -29.44
CA VAL A 4 -41.05 35.90 -30.00
C VAL A 4 -40.25 34.68 -30.46
N SER A 5 -39.10 34.87 -31.10
CA SER A 5 -38.23 33.77 -31.55
C SER A 5 -37.67 32.95 -30.40
N ILE A 6 -37.38 33.54 -29.24
CA ILE A 6 -36.86 32.84 -28.05
C ILE A 6 -37.97 32.02 -27.39
N ARG A 7 -39.20 32.54 -27.30
CA ARG A 7 -40.35 31.79 -26.76
C ARG A 7 -40.69 30.57 -27.58
N THR A 8 -40.68 30.70 -28.89
CA THR A 8 -40.96 29.57 -29.79
C THR A 8 -39.90 28.48 -29.68
N ARG A 9 -38.61 28.83 -29.65
CA ARG A 9 -37.50 27.88 -29.46
C ARG A 9 -37.48 27.22 -28.07
N LEU A 10 -37.95 27.92 -27.03
CA LEU A 10 -38.10 27.38 -25.68
C LEU A 10 -39.24 26.35 -25.64
N ALA A 11 -40.37 26.62 -26.30
CA ALA A 11 -41.48 25.70 -26.37
C ALA A 11 -41.11 24.42 -27.17
N ASP A 12 -40.39 24.57 -28.28
CA ASP A 12 -39.89 23.42 -29.08
C ASP A 12 -38.87 22.57 -28.29
N PHE A 13 -38.01 23.24 -27.51
CA PHE A 13 -37.05 22.53 -26.64
C PHE A 13 -37.74 21.77 -25.51
N ILE A 14 -38.72 22.39 -24.82
CA ILE A 14 -39.51 21.68 -23.80
C ILE A 14 -40.24 20.49 -24.39
N GLN A 15 -40.79 20.59 -25.61
CA GLN A 15 -41.44 19.49 -26.28
C GLN A 15 -40.46 18.37 -26.65
N GLN A 16 -39.22 18.68 -27.06
CA GLN A 16 -38.17 17.71 -27.32
C GLN A 16 -37.71 16.96 -26.06
N VAL A 17 -37.58 17.67 -24.93
CA VAL A 17 -37.22 17.07 -23.64
C VAL A 17 -38.34 16.16 -23.12
N VAL A 18 -39.61 16.59 -23.27
CA VAL A 18 -40.79 15.79 -22.89
C VAL A 18 -40.88 14.53 -23.77
N ASN A 19 -40.67 14.63 -25.09
CA ASN A 19 -40.68 13.47 -25.99
C ASN A 19 -39.52 12.50 -25.70
N ALA A 20 -38.34 12.99 -25.30
CA ALA A 20 -37.19 12.17 -24.92
C ALA A 20 -37.38 11.46 -23.56
N THR A 21 -38.25 11.96 -22.70
CA THR A 21 -38.58 11.34 -21.39
C THR A 21 -39.71 10.30 -21.48
N ILE A 22 -40.51 10.29 -22.54
CA ILE A 22 -41.66 9.35 -22.72
C ILE A 22 -41.24 8.01 -23.33
N ASP A 23 -40.06 7.89 -23.95
CA ASP A 23 -39.58 6.66 -24.56
C ASP A 23 -38.83 5.76 -23.54
N THR A 24 -39.56 4.84 -22.92
CA THR A 24 -39.16 4.06 -21.72
C THR A 24 -38.19 2.89 -21.97
N LYS A 25 -37.52 2.80 -23.13
CA LYS A 25 -36.70 1.60 -23.45
C LYS A 25 -35.19 1.73 -23.36
N THR A 26 -34.64 2.93 -23.08
CA THR A 26 -33.20 3.10 -22.84
C THR A 26 -32.91 4.29 -21.92
N PRO A 27 -31.89 4.23 -21.03
CA PRO A 27 -31.56 5.37 -20.18
C PRO A 27 -30.78 6.43 -20.97
N LYS A 28 -31.47 7.44 -21.49
CA LYS A 28 -30.91 8.51 -22.32
C LYS A 28 -30.52 9.75 -21.56
N TYR A 29 -30.01 9.64 -20.33
CA TYR A 29 -29.49 10.79 -19.56
C TYR A 29 -28.42 11.58 -20.33
N LEU A 30 -27.56 10.89 -21.08
CA LEU A 30 -26.50 11.54 -21.85
C LEU A 30 -27.03 12.37 -23.03
N GLU A 31 -28.12 11.97 -23.66
CA GLU A 31 -28.75 12.75 -24.75
C GLU A 31 -29.49 13.98 -24.21
N ILE A 32 -30.12 13.86 -23.05
CA ILE A 32 -30.77 15.00 -22.40
C ILE A 32 -29.71 16.05 -21.97
N TRP A 33 -28.56 15.62 -21.44
CA TRP A 33 -27.46 16.53 -21.13
C TRP A 33 -26.84 17.17 -22.37
N LYS A 34 -26.70 16.44 -23.48
CA LYS A 34 -26.25 17.01 -24.75
C LYS A 34 -27.24 18.04 -25.32
N LEU A 35 -28.53 17.80 -25.21
CA LEU A 35 -29.58 18.74 -25.62
C LEU A 35 -29.58 20.00 -24.74
N LEU A 36 -29.40 19.84 -23.43
CA LEU A 36 -29.30 20.99 -22.48
C LEU A 36 -28.02 21.81 -22.72
N ALA A 37 -26.89 21.15 -22.97
CA ALA A 37 -25.63 21.83 -23.27
C ALA A 37 -25.67 22.58 -24.61
N ASN A 38 -26.24 21.98 -25.65
CA ASN A 38 -26.41 22.63 -26.96
C ASN A 38 -27.40 23.80 -26.91
N PHE A 39 -28.46 23.69 -26.11
CA PHE A 39 -29.42 24.76 -25.92
C PHE A 39 -28.80 25.93 -25.15
N ALA A 40 -28.05 25.67 -24.08
CA ALA A 40 -27.31 26.71 -23.34
C ALA A 40 -26.27 27.39 -24.25
N HIS A 41 -25.55 26.66 -25.08
CA HIS A 41 -24.59 27.22 -26.03
C HIS A 41 -25.25 28.10 -27.09
N THR A 42 -26.42 27.72 -27.58
CA THR A 42 -27.22 28.48 -28.56
C THR A 42 -27.75 29.77 -27.98
N ILE A 43 -28.19 29.76 -26.70
CA ILE A 43 -28.64 30.99 -25.99
C ILE A 43 -27.47 31.90 -25.72
N ILE A 44 -26.30 31.40 -25.27
CA ILE A 44 -25.11 32.21 -25.01
C ILE A 44 -24.64 32.90 -26.29
N ASN A 45 -24.64 32.19 -27.41
CA ASN A 45 -24.21 32.75 -28.69
C ASN A 45 -25.22 33.74 -29.27
N SER A 46 -26.54 33.61 -28.99
CA SER A 46 -27.56 34.58 -29.44
C SER A 46 -27.66 35.82 -28.54
N THR A 47 -27.17 35.77 -27.29
CA THR A 47 -27.16 36.91 -26.36
C THR A 47 -25.92 37.79 -26.47
N ASN A 48 -24.86 37.36 -27.17
CA ASN A 48 -23.68 38.21 -27.40
C ASN A 48 -23.93 39.40 -28.35
N ASN A 49 -25.07 39.42 -29.03
CA ASN A 49 -25.49 40.54 -29.89
C ASN A 49 -26.57 41.44 -29.32
N MET A 50 -26.99 41.25 -28.06
CA MET A 50 -27.95 42.12 -27.37
C MET A 50 -27.46 42.39 -25.94
N ARG A 51 -27.46 43.64 -25.52
CA ARG A 51 -27.18 44.12 -24.15
C ARG A 51 -28.33 43.67 -23.20
N ILE A 52 -28.35 42.39 -22.83
CA ILE A 52 -29.23 41.83 -21.80
C ILE A 52 -28.38 41.39 -20.62
N ASN A 53 -28.72 41.80 -19.42
CA ASN A 53 -27.99 41.55 -18.19
C ASN A 53 -28.01 40.05 -17.88
N LYS A 54 -26.82 39.40 -17.93
CA LYS A 54 -26.62 37.95 -17.76
C LYS A 54 -27.19 37.39 -16.46
N THR A 55 -27.35 38.25 -15.44
CA THR A 55 -27.92 37.89 -14.12
C THR A 55 -29.38 37.49 -14.17
N PHE A 56 -30.18 38.10 -15.08
CA PHE A 56 -31.61 37.78 -15.18
C PHE A 56 -31.91 36.47 -15.92
N VAL A 57 -31.04 36.05 -16.82
CA VAL A 57 -31.20 34.75 -17.55
C VAL A 57 -30.87 33.59 -16.63
N THR A 58 -29.87 33.73 -15.77
CA THR A 58 -29.46 32.69 -14.79
C THR A 58 -30.49 32.55 -13.66
N LEU A 59 -31.12 33.63 -13.20
CA LEU A 59 -32.18 33.58 -12.19
C LEU A 59 -33.48 32.98 -12.74
N GLY A 60 -33.84 33.23 -14.01
CA GLY A 60 -35.02 32.67 -14.65
C GLY A 60 -34.94 31.16 -14.86
N LEU A 61 -33.75 30.62 -15.12
CA LEU A 61 -33.51 29.16 -15.23
C LEU A 61 -33.51 28.45 -13.87
N ALA A 62 -33.01 29.13 -12.83
CA ALA A 62 -33.01 28.59 -11.46
C ALA A 62 -34.44 28.55 -10.85
N THR A 63 -35.29 29.55 -11.13
CA THR A 63 -36.68 29.55 -10.67
C THR A 63 -37.60 28.58 -11.41
N ALA A 64 -37.33 28.29 -12.69
CA ALA A 64 -38.09 27.28 -13.44
C ALA A 64 -37.80 25.84 -12.97
N LEU A 65 -36.57 25.57 -12.44
CA LEU A 65 -36.20 24.30 -11.84
C LEU A 65 -36.76 24.10 -10.41
N LEU A 66 -37.07 25.19 -9.70
CA LEU A 66 -37.62 25.14 -8.34
C LEU A 66 -39.17 25.04 -8.30
N GLN A 67 -39.86 25.18 -9.43
CA GLN A 67 -41.33 25.11 -9.50
C GLN A 67 -41.89 23.80 -10.09
N MET A 68 -41.03 22.75 -10.25
CA MET A 68 -41.54 21.42 -10.54
C MET A 68 -42.13 20.81 -9.25
N PRO A 69 -43.40 20.36 -9.27
CA PRO A 69 -44.04 19.80 -8.07
C PRO A 69 -43.27 18.55 -7.61
N ALA A 70 -42.95 18.53 -6.33
CA ALA A 70 -42.25 17.39 -5.68
C ALA A 70 -42.96 16.02 -5.82
N SER A 71 -44.21 16.02 -6.30
CA SER A 71 -45.01 14.83 -6.58
C SER A 71 -44.58 14.08 -7.83
N SER A 72 -43.80 14.70 -8.75
CA SER A 72 -43.30 13.99 -9.96
C SER A 72 -42.05 13.18 -9.72
N PHE A 73 -41.38 13.34 -8.57
CA PHE A 73 -40.21 12.54 -8.17
C PHE A 73 -40.56 11.34 -7.29
N ALA A 74 -41.81 11.21 -6.86
CA ALA A 74 -42.23 10.17 -5.91
C ALA A 74 -42.91 8.95 -6.57
N GLN A 75 -43.02 8.87 -7.90
CA GLN A 75 -43.81 7.82 -8.55
C GLN A 75 -43.09 6.99 -9.62
N THR A 76 -41.77 6.86 -9.56
CA THR A 76 -41.06 5.85 -10.38
C THR A 76 -40.03 5.06 -9.54
N SER A 77 -40.47 4.46 -8.44
CA SER A 77 -39.66 3.46 -7.73
C SER A 77 -40.51 2.38 -7.06
N SER A 78 -41.34 1.68 -7.85
CA SER A 78 -41.82 0.36 -7.47
C SER A 78 -41.14 -0.75 -8.29
N ALA A 79 -39.89 -0.56 -8.69
CA ALA A 79 -38.94 -1.65 -8.85
C ALA A 79 -38.51 -2.01 -7.42
N SER A 80 -38.69 -3.26 -6.99
CA SER A 80 -38.24 -3.78 -5.72
C SER A 80 -36.86 -3.21 -5.38
N HIS A 81 -36.76 -2.32 -4.38
CA HIS A 81 -35.47 -1.86 -3.89
C HIS A 81 -34.74 -3.09 -3.37
N LYS A 82 -33.91 -3.72 -4.18
CA LYS A 82 -32.97 -4.72 -3.71
C LYS A 82 -32.13 -4.03 -2.66
N GLN A 83 -32.35 -4.37 -1.39
CA GLN A 83 -31.64 -3.73 -0.29
C GLN A 83 -30.15 -3.87 -0.55
N ASN A 84 -29.41 -2.76 -0.57
CA ASN A 84 -27.96 -2.75 -0.84
C ASN A 84 -27.27 -3.71 0.14
N PRO A 85 -26.60 -4.78 -0.33
CA PRO A 85 -26.07 -5.84 0.53
C PRO A 85 -24.97 -5.34 1.46
N LEU A 86 -24.31 -4.21 1.15
CA LEU A 86 -23.27 -3.61 2.00
C LEU A 86 -23.85 -2.91 3.26
N LEU A 87 -25.13 -2.53 3.27
CA LEU A 87 -25.76 -1.83 4.37
C LEU A 87 -26.27 -2.73 5.50
N SER A 88 -26.41 -4.03 5.26
CA SER A 88 -26.79 -5.02 6.25
C SER A 88 -25.63 -5.96 6.59
N SER A 89 -25.69 -6.58 7.79
CA SER A 89 -24.73 -7.61 8.14
C SER A 89 -24.91 -8.83 7.23
N SER A 90 -23.81 -9.38 6.73
CA SER A 90 -23.83 -10.61 5.93
C SER A 90 -24.30 -11.79 6.77
N THR A 91 -25.08 -12.68 6.18
CA THR A 91 -25.52 -13.95 6.81
C THR A 91 -24.53 -15.09 6.54
N LEU A 92 -23.48 -14.85 5.75
CA LEU A 92 -22.43 -15.84 5.52
C LEU A 92 -21.61 -16.08 6.80
N PRO A 93 -20.96 -17.23 6.91
CA PRO A 93 -20.07 -17.52 8.04
C PRO A 93 -19.08 -16.37 8.29
N PHE A 94 -18.80 -16.06 9.53
CA PHE A 94 -17.93 -14.96 10.00
C PHE A 94 -18.43 -13.56 9.62
N GLY A 95 -19.59 -13.40 8.96
CA GLY A 95 -20.03 -12.14 8.38
C GLY A 95 -19.28 -11.78 7.10
N ALA A 96 -18.76 -12.77 6.37
CA ALA A 96 -18.00 -12.60 5.14
C ALA A 96 -18.77 -11.76 4.11
N PRO A 97 -18.10 -10.87 3.33
CA PRO A 97 -18.74 -10.15 2.25
C PRO A 97 -19.36 -11.11 1.23
N ASP A 98 -20.62 -10.91 0.92
CA ASP A 98 -21.32 -11.74 -0.09
C ASP A 98 -21.06 -11.20 -1.50
N PHE A 99 -19.88 -11.51 -2.04
CA PHE A 99 -19.47 -11.09 -3.38
C PHE A 99 -20.36 -11.61 -4.49
N SER A 100 -21.23 -12.60 -4.22
CA SER A 100 -22.20 -13.06 -5.20
C SER A 100 -23.38 -12.09 -5.36
N LYS A 101 -23.61 -11.21 -4.39
CA LYS A 101 -24.71 -10.23 -4.36
C LYS A 101 -24.26 -8.80 -4.54
N ILE A 102 -23.04 -8.46 -4.13
CA ILE A 102 -22.49 -7.10 -4.23
C ILE A 102 -22.22 -6.74 -5.68
N GLN A 103 -22.73 -5.58 -6.11
CA GLN A 103 -22.47 -5.00 -7.42
C GLN A 103 -21.58 -3.76 -7.28
N GLU A 104 -20.82 -3.42 -8.31
CA GLU A 104 -19.95 -2.22 -8.29
C GLU A 104 -20.73 -0.92 -8.04
N SER A 105 -21.98 -0.86 -8.52
CA SER A 105 -22.90 0.26 -8.30
C SER A 105 -23.36 0.42 -6.85
N ASP A 106 -23.18 -0.60 -5.99
CA ASP A 106 -23.62 -0.56 -4.61
C ASP A 106 -22.68 0.27 -3.71
N TYR A 107 -21.40 0.41 -4.08
CA TYR A 107 -20.39 1.01 -3.21
C TYR A 107 -20.62 2.48 -2.92
N LEU A 108 -20.82 3.33 -3.94
CA LEU A 108 -20.97 4.76 -3.73
C LEU A 108 -22.22 5.11 -2.87
N PRO A 109 -23.39 4.54 -3.14
CA PRO A 109 -24.56 4.74 -2.27
C PRO A 109 -24.33 4.25 -0.84
N ALA A 110 -23.73 3.07 -0.66
CA ALA A 110 -23.46 2.52 0.66
C ALA A 110 -22.49 3.37 1.47
N ILE A 111 -21.40 3.85 0.84
CA ILE A 111 -20.43 4.74 1.50
C ILE A 111 -21.06 6.04 1.92
N LYS A 112 -21.91 6.67 1.06
CA LYS A 112 -22.62 7.90 1.42
C LYS A 112 -23.54 7.71 2.63
N VAL A 113 -24.28 6.60 2.67
CA VAL A 113 -25.14 6.25 3.82
C VAL A 113 -24.28 6.02 5.07
N ALA A 114 -23.15 5.32 4.94
CA ALA A 114 -22.26 5.04 6.06
C ALA A 114 -21.58 6.30 6.61
N ILE A 115 -21.19 7.24 5.76
CA ILE A 115 -20.69 8.57 6.15
C ILE A 115 -21.75 9.33 6.95
N GLN A 116 -22.98 9.37 6.45
CA GLN A 116 -24.08 10.04 7.13
C GLN A 116 -24.39 9.40 8.50
N ASN A 117 -24.38 8.06 8.56
CA ASN A 117 -24.55 7.31 9.80
C ASN A 117 -23.47 7.66 10.84
N GLN A 118 -22.21 7.75 10.43
CA GLN A 118 -21.13 8.15 11.35
C GLN A 118 -21.30 9.60 11.82
N ARG A 119 -21.66 10.54 10.93
CA ARG A 119 -21.98 11.93 11.32
C ARG A 119 -23.07 11.99 12.39
N GLU A 120 -24.14 11.24 12.21
CA GLU A 120 -25.24 11.16 13.18
C GLU A 120 -24.80 10.58 14.53
N ASN A 121 -23.97 9.54 14.51
CA ASN A 121 -23.44 8.94 15.73
C ASN A 121 -22.50 9.91 16.47
N ILE A 122 -21.64 10.63 15.76
CA ILE A 122 -20.82 11.71 16.34
C ILE A 122 -21.71 12.81 16.95
N GLN A 123 -22.79 13.24 16.27
CA GLN A 123 -23.71 14.24 16.82
C GLN A 123 -24.42 13.75 18.09
N LYS A 124 -24.75 12.45 18.19
CA LYS A 124 -25.31 11.87 19.45
C LYS A 124 -24.30 11.98 20.60
N ILE A 125 -23.00 11.77 20.35
CA ILE A 125 -21.95 11.93 21.36
C ILE A 125 -21.86 13.40 21.79
N VAL A 126 -21.74 14.31 20.82
CA VAL A 126 -21.58 15.76 21.03
C VAL A 126 -22.76 16.35 21.80
N ASN A 127 -23.99 15.94 21.46
CA ASN A 127 -25.22 16.47 22.06
C ASN A 127 -25.60 15.76 23.38
N ASN A 128 -24.86 14.77 23.83
CA ASN A 128 -25.16 14.07 25.07
C ASN A 128 -25.00 14.99 26.28
N LYS A 129 -26.09 15.22 27.03
CA LYS A 129 -26.14 16.11 28.21
C LYS A 129 -25.48 15.51 29.45
N GLN A 130 -25.26 14.20 29.46
CA GLN A 130 -24.60 13.55 30.59
C GLN A 130 -23.11 13.93 30.64
N LYS A 131 -22.56 13.93 31.85
CA LYS A 131 -21.13 14.12 32.09
C LYS A 131 -20.34 13.12 31.24
N PRO A 132 -19.29 13.58 30.53
CA PRO A 132 -18.45 12.67 29.74
C PRO A 132 -17.84 11.57 30.60
N ASN A 133 -17.88 10.35 30.10
CA ASN A 133 -17.24 9.18 30.70
C ASN A 133 -16.77 8.22 29.60
N PHE A 134 -16.03 7.19 29.98
CA PHE A 134 -15.52 6.18 29.04
C PHE A 134 -16.63 5.62 28.12
N LYS A 135 -17.77 5.21 28.68
CA LYS A 135 -18.85 4.57 27.93
C LYS A 135 -19.54 5.50 26.94
N ASN A 136 -19.92 6.70 27.40
CA ASN A 136 -20.72 7.64 26.58
C ASN A 136 -19.88 8.54 25.67
N THR A 137 -18.54 8.40 25.68
CA THR A 137 -17.63 9.22 24.87
C THR A 137 -16.63 8.36 24.14
N ILE A 138 -15.73 7.66 24.83
CA ILE A 138 -14.64 6.89 24.18
C ILE A 138 -15.20 5.67 23.46
N LEU A 139 -15.95 4.83 24.15
CA LEU A 139 -16.58 3.64 23.57
C LEU A 139 -17.62 4.01 22.49
N ALA A 140 -18.42 5.07 22.75
CA ALA A 140 -19.37 5.56 21.75
C ALA A 140 -18.67 6.06 20.47
N TYR A 141 -17.48 6.67 20.60
CA TYR A 141 -16.65 7.07 19.45
C TYR A 141 -16.11 5.85 18.71
N GLU A 142 -15.54 4.86 19.40
CA GLU A 142 -15.06 3.58 18.83
C GLU A 142 -16.14 2.87 18.00
N GLU A 143 -17.42 2.96 18.46
CA GLU A 143 -18.55 2.32 17.80
C GLU A 143 -19.22 3.22 16.73
N SER A 144 -18.81 4.49 16.61
CA SER A 144 -19.49 5.46 15.72
C SER A 144 -19.36 5.13 14.24
N GLY A 145 -18.24 4.55 13.82
CA GLY A 145 -17.88 4.29 12.43
C GLY A 145 -18.07 2.85 11.93
N VAL A 146 -18.71 1.96 12.70
CA VAL A 146 -18.79 0.51 12.38
C VAL A 146 -19.31 0.22 10.96
N LEU A 147 -20.36 0.94 10.53
CA LEU A 147 -20.93 0.75 9.20
C LEU A 147 -19.95 1.23 8.12
N LEU A 148 -19.29 2.36 8.35
CA LEU A 148 -18.30 2.89 7.40
C LEU A 148 -17.08 1.99 7.30
N ASP A 149 -16.55 1.48 8.43
CA ASP A 149 -15.45 0.52 8.46
C ASP A 149 -15.76 -0.71 7.60
N ARG A 150 -16.96 -1.28 7.77
CA ARG A 150 -17.40 -2.47 7.04
C ARG A 150 -17.49 -2.24 5.53
N VAL A 151 -18.11 -1.15 5.11
CA VAL A 151 -18.27 -0.85 3.68
C VAL A 151 -16.94 -0.44 3.05
N SER A 152 -16.16 0.39 3.75
CA SER A 152 -14.88 0.89 3.25
C SER A 152 -13.83 -0.21 3.12
N SER A 153 -13.75 -1.15 4.07
CA SER A 153 -12.76 -2.24 3.98
C SER A 153 -12.98 -3.11 2.73
N VAL A 154 -14.23 -3.40 2.37
CA VAL A 154 -14.53 -4.14 1.14
C VAL A 154 -14.20 -3.30 -0.09
N PHE A 155 -14.64 -2.03 -0.14
CA PHE A 155 -14.41 -1.13 -1.27
C PHE A 155 -12.91 -0.91 -1.53
N PHE A 156 -12.13 -0.52 -0.51
CA PHE A 156 -10.70 -0.26 -0.66
C PHE A 156 -9.88 -1.53 -0.88
N GLY A 157 -10.36 -2.69 -0.43
CA GLY A 157 -9.83 -3.97 -0.84
C GLY A 157 -9.84 -4.12 -2.37
N LEU A 158 -11.00 -3.85 -2.99
CA LEU A 158 -11.15 -3.94 -4.45
C LEU A 158 -10.41 -2.84 -5.22
N THR A 159 -10.28 -1.62 -4.67
CA THR A 159 -9.50 -0.56 -5.35
C THR A 159 -8.04 -0.93 -5.58
N SER A 160 -7.52 -1.88 -4.84
CA SER A 160 -6.15 -2.39 -5.00
C SER A 160 -6.10 -3.75 -5.69
N ALA A 161 -7.01 -4.67 -5.33
CA ALA A 161 -6.96 -6.06 -5.79
C ALA A 161 -7.78 -6.33 -7.06
N HIS A 162 -8.81 -5.51 -7.35
CA HIS A 162 -9.70 -5.69 -8.50
C HIS A 162 -10.26 -4.35 -9.01
N LYS A 163 -9.36 -3.46 -9.42
CA LYS A 163 -9.68 -2.08 -9.81
C LYS A 163 -10.21 -2.02 -11.25
N THR A 164 -11.52 -2.17 -11.40
CA THR A 164 -12.20 -1.94 -12.67
C THR A 164 -12.33 -0.43 -12.95
N PRO A 165 -12.69 0.00 -14.18
CA PRO A 165 -12.97 1.40 -14.49
C PRO A 165 -14.05 2.02 -13.59
N VAL A 166 -15.09 1.27 -13.21
CA VAL A 166 -16.18 1.73 -12.34
C VAL A 166 -15.67 1.95 -10.91
N ILE A 167 -14.91 0.99 -10.38
CA ILE A 167 -14.26 1.12 -9.06
C ILE A 167 -13.30 2.31 -9.03
N ALA A 168 -12.51 2.51 -10.11
CA ALA A 168 -11.58 3.64 -10.21
C ALA A 168 -12.31 5.00 -10.20
N GLU A 169 -13.41 5.13 -10.93
CA GLU A 169 -14.20 6.36 -10.96
C GLU A 169 -14.91 6.59 -9.62
N THR A 170 -15.45 5.54 -9.02
CA THR A 170 -16.05 5.60 -7.68
C THR A 170 -15.03 6.06 -6.65
N GLN A 171 -13.78 5.58 -6.70
CA GLN A 171 -12.71 5.99 -5.79
C GLN A 171 -12.43 7.49 -5.85
N LYS A 172 -12.44 8.09 -7.05
CA LYS A 172 -12.24 9.55 -7.20
C LYS A 172 -13.29 10.36 -6.45
N THR A 173 -14.53 9.86 -6.40
CA THR A 173 -15.63 10.50 -5.68
C THR A 173 -15.55 10.23 -4.18
N VAL A 174 -15.23 9.00 -3.79
CA VAL A 174 -15.24 8.55 -2.39
C VAL A 174 -14.11 9.18 -1.56
N THR A 175 -12.89 9.25 -2.13
CA THR A 175 -11.72 9.73 -1.38
C THR A 175 -11.91 11.13 -0.81
N PRO A 176 -12.36 12.15 -1.57
CA PRO A 176 -12.62 13.47 -1.00
C PRO A 176 -13.68 13.48 0.08
N LEU A 177 -14.76 12.69 -0.07
CA LEU A 177 -15.84 12.61 0.93
C LEU A 177 -15.34 12.06 2.28
N LEU A 178 -14.42 11.09 2.24
CA LEU A 178 -13.83 10.53 3.45
C LEU A 178 -12.83 11.50 4.10
N THR A 179 -12.03 12.22 3.30
CA THR A 179 -11.13 13.26 3.79
C THR A 179 -11.92 14.41 4.47
N GLU A 180 -13.04 14.79 3.89
CA GLU A 180 -13.93 15.79 4.48
C GLU A 180 -14.50 15.32 5.84
N LEU A 181 -15.01 14.08 5.89
CA LEU A 181 -15.51 13.49 7.14
C LEU A 181 -14.43 13.39 8.21
N GLU A 182 -13.22 12.97 7.85
CA GLU A 182 -12.08 12.90 8.77
C GLU A 182 -11.74 14.27 9.35
N ASN A 183 -11.72 15.31 8.51
CA ASN A 183 -11.52 16.69 8.97
C ASN A 183 -12.66 17.17 9.87
N GLU A 184 -13.93 16.90 9.51
CA GLU A 184 -15.10 17.25 10.32
C GLU A 184 -15.01 16.64 11.74
N ILE A 185 -14.60 15.36 11.84
CA ILE A 185 -14.49 14.65 13.11
C ILE A 185 -13.27 15.16 13.90
N SER A 186 -12.10 15.19 13.27
CA SER A 186 -10.83 15.50 13.93
C SER A 186 -10.78 16.94 14.48
N PHE A 187 -11.48 17.86 13.83
CA PHE A 187 -11.56 19.27 14.25
C PHE A 187 -12.86 19.64 15.00
N ASN A 188 -13.67 18.63 15.39
CA ASN A 188 -14.87 18.88 16.18
C ASN A 188 -14.52 19.19 17.64
N GLN A 189 -14.51 20.47 17.99
CA GLN A 189 -14.11 20.95 19.31
C GLN A 189 -14.98 20.36 20.44
N LYS A 190 -16.30 20.28 20.26
CA LYS A 190 -17.22 19.74 21.27
C LYS A 190 -16.96 18.23 21.51
N LEU A 191 -16.63 17.50 20.46
CA LEU A 191 -16.21 16.09 20.58
C LEU A 191 -14.88 15.98 21.32
N PHE A 192 -13.90 16.80 20.93
CA PHE A 192 -12.58 16.80 21.55
C PHE A 192 -12.65 17.19 23.03
N GLU A 193 -13.44 18.20 23.42
CA GLU A 193 -13.65 18.57 24.82
C GLU A 193 -14.16 17.38 25.65
N ARG A 194 -15.09 16.59 25.13
CA ARG A 194 -15.58 15.39 25.80
C ARG A 194 -14.51 14.32 25.93
N ILE A 195 -13.75 14.06 24.86
CA ILE A 195 -12.62 13.09 24.88
C ILE A 195 -11.55 13.54 25.87
N LYS A 196 -11.17 14.83 25.82
CA LYS A 196 -10.21 15.44 26.74
C LYS A 196 -10.68 15.34 28.19
N TYR A 197 -11.97 15.59 28.45
CA TYR A 197 -12.54 15.46 29.78
C TYR A 197 -12.34 14.03 30.34
N VAL A 198 -12.61 12.99 29.53
CA VAL A 198 -12.41 11.59 29.95
C VAL A 198 -10.92 11.31 30.19
N TYR A 199 -10.04 11.80 29.32
CA TYR A 199 -8.60 11.65 29.47
C TYR A 199 -8.10 12.30 30.76
N ASP A 200 -8.48 13.54 31.05
CA ASP A 200 -7.98 14.28 32.21
C ASP A 200 -8.54 13.74 33.54
N HIS A 201 -9.77 13.19 33.59
CA HIS A 201 -10.46 12.88 34.84
C HIS A 201 -10.68 11.37 35.11
N GLU A 202 -10.64 10.52 34.06
CA GLU A 202 -10.91 9.09 34.18
C GLU A 202 -9.73 8.20 33.77
N TYR A 203 -8.82 8.67 32.91
CA TYR A 203 -7.72 7.88 32.38
C TYR A 203 -6.94 7.11 33.44
N SER A 204 -6.57 7.74 34.53
CA SER A 204 -5.81 7.11 35.63
C SER A 204 -6.59 6.02 36.39
N LYS A 205 -7.93 5.99 36.25
CA LYS A 205 -8.83 5.02 36.89
C LYS A 205 -9.13 3.85 35.96
N LEU A 206 -8.98 4.05 34.63
CA LEU A 206 -9.14 3.00 33.63
C LEU A 206 -7.95 2.03 33.68
N LYS A 207 -8.14 0.82 33.23
CA LYS A 207 -7.11 -0.23 33.20
C LYS A 207 -7.11 -0.96 31.87
N GLY A 208 -5.97 -1.54 31.51
CA GLY A 208 -5.82 -2.39 30.33
C GLY A 208 -6.20 -1.68 29.04
N GLU A 209 -7.01 -2.34 28.23
CA GLU A 209 -7.39 -1.81 26.92
C GLU A 209 -8.31 -0.60 26.96
N ASP A 210 -9.14 -0.43 28.01
CA ASP A 210 -9.99 0.76 28.17
C ASP A 210 -9.12 2.02 28.35
N GLN A 211 -8.05 1.91 29.13
CA GLN A 211 -7.06 2.96 29.33
C GLN A 211 -6.30 3.23 28.02
N ARG A 212 -5.84 2.17 27.35
CA ARG A 212 -5.09 2.28 26.10
C ARG A 212 -5.93 2.88 24.97
N LEU A 213 -7.19 2.46 24.81
CA LEU A 213 -8.11 3.03 23.81
C LEU A 213 -8.30 4.54 24.04
N THR A 214 -8.50 4.93 25.30
CA THR A 214 -8.65 6.35 25.68
C THR A 214 -7.39 7.13 25.30
N GLU A 215 -6.20 6.59 25.58
CA GLU A 215 -4.92 7.22 25.22
C GLU A 215 -4.77 7.36 23.70
N VAL A 216 -5.03 6.28 22.95
CA VAL A 216 -4.87 6.25 21.48
C VAL A 216 -5.82 7.24 20.82
N ILE A 217 -7.08 7.29 21.24
CA ILE A 217 -8.07 8.24 20.70
C ILE A 217 -7.69 9.67 21.05
N TYR A 218 -7.38 9.96 22.31
CA TYR A 218 -6.99 11.32 22.73
C TYR A 218 -5.74 11.81 21.99
N LYS A 219 -4.68 11.00 21.96
CA LYS A 219 -3.46 11.35 21.24
C LYS A 219 -3.69 11.47 19.73
N GLY A 220 -4.62 10.69 19.16
CA GLY A 220 -5.05 10.81 17.77
C GLY A 220 -5.60 12.20 17.47
N PHE A 221 -6.55 12.68 18.26
CA PHE A 221 -7.13 14.03 18.12
C PHE A 221 -6.08 15.13 18.31
N VAL A 222 -5.24 15.03 19.35
CA VAL A 222 -4.15 16.00 19.57
C VAL A 222 -3.23 16.06 18.35
N ARG A 223 -2.83 14.92 17.82
CA ARG A 223 -1.96 14.85 16.62
C ARG A 223 -2.65 15.35 15.34
N SER A 224 -3.96 15.24 15.24
CA SER A 224 -4.71 15.82 14.12
C SER A 224 -4.86 17.34 14.22
N GLY A 225 -4.49 17.93 15.36
CA GLY A 225 -4.52 19.38 15.56
C GLY A 225 -5.71 19.90 16.36
N ALA A 226 -6.44 19.03 17.09
CA ALA A 226 -7.60 19.44 17.90
C ALA A 226 -7.28 20.47 19.01
N MET A 227 -6.01 20.63 19.37
CA MET A 227 -5.54 21.63 20.33
C MET A 227 -5.08 22.95 19.68
N LEU A 228 -5.11 23.05 18.37
CA LEU A 228 -4.72 24.26 17.64
C LEU A 228 -5.75 25.38 17.82
N SER A 229 -5.34 26.65 17.63
CA SER A 229 -6.27 27.74 17.46
C SER A 229 -7.13 27.57 16.21
N THR A 230 -8.28 28.21 16.15
CA THR A 230 -9.19 28.13 14.99
C THR A 230 -8.47 28.46 13.68
N GLU A 231 -7.66 29.50 13.66
CA GLU A 231 -6.87 29.91 12.50
C GLU A 231 -5.90 28.79 12.06
N LYS A 232 -5.14 28.22 13.00
CA LYS A 232 -4.22 27.11 12.72
C LYS A 232 -4.95 25.84 12.29
N MET A 233 -6.15 25.57 12.81
CA MET A 233 -6.99 24.44 12.37
C MET A 233 -7.45 24.60 10.92
N GLU A 234 -7.90 25.80 10.53
CA GLU A 234 -8.27 26.05 9.13
C GLU A 234 -7.05 25.87 8.21
N ARG A 235 -5.89 26.40 8.60
CA ARG A 235 -4.66 26.16 7.83
C ARG A 235 -4.29 24.68 7.74
N MET A 236 -4.46 23.90 8.80
CA MET A 236 -4.24 22.46 8.81
C MET A 236 -5.16 21.72 7.85
N LYS A 237 -6.43 22.11 7.76
CA LYS A 237 -7.39 21.55 6.78
C LYS A 237 -6.95 21.84 5.34
N GLU A 238 -6.55 23.09 5.06
CA GLU A 238 -6.02 23.45 3.74
C GLU A 238 -4.81 22.59 3.36
N ILE A 239 -3.86 22.44 4.29
CA ILE A 239 -2.67 21.58 4.09
C ILE A 239 -3.07 20.13 3.81
N ASN A 240 -3.97 19.55 4.61
CA ASN A 240 -4.42 18.18 4.42
C ASN A 240 -5.10 17.97 3.06
N ASN A 241 -6.00 18.88 2.68
CA ASN A 241 -6.70 18.84 1.39
C ASN A 241 -5.70 18.96 0.23
N ARG A 242 -4.75 19.91 0.32
CA ARG A 242 -3.77 20.13 -0.73
C ARG A 242 -2.81 18.95 -0.87
N ILE A 243 -2.35 18.35 0.22
CA ILE A 243 -1.54 17.12 0.18
C ILE A 243 -2.33 15.98 -0.49
N SER A 244 -3.61 15.81 -0.16
CA SER A 244 -4.46 14.78 -0.77
C SER A 244 -4.59 14.97 -2.30
N GLU A 245 -4.80 16.21 -2.77
CA GLU A 245 -4.81 16.54 -4.20
C GLU A 245 -3.49 16.23 -4.89
N LEU A 246 -2.37 16.61 -4.27
CA LEU A 246 -1.03 16.37 -4.80
C LEU A 246 -0.70 14.86 -4.84
N GLN A 247 -1.12 14.10 -3.84
CA GLN A 247 -0.97 12.65 -3.84
C GLN A 247 -1.81 11.98 -4.95
N GLN A 248 -2.98 12.50 -5.26
CA GLN A 248 -3.76 12.05 -6.40
C GLN A 248 -3.09 12.38 -7.73
N GLN A 249 -2.52 13.59 -7.87
CA GLN A 249 -1.74 13.98 -9.05
C GLN A 249 -0.52 13.06 -9.21
N TRP A 250 0.21 12.79 -8.12
CA TRP A 250 1.31 11.82 -8.08
C TRP A 250 0.87 10.44 -8.57
N GLY A 251 -0.24 9.93 -8.03
CA GLY A 251 -0.80 8.63 -8.35
C GLY A 251 -1.24 8.48 -9.82
N ASN A 252 -1.45 9.58 -10.53
CA ASN A 252 -1.71 9.59 -11.96
C ASN A 252 -0.42 9.76 -12.78
N LEU A 253 0.46 10.68 -12.36
CA LEU A 253 1.64 11.06 -13.12
C LEU A 253 2.73 9.98 -13.10
N LEU A 254 3.02 9.38 -11.96
CA LEU A 254 4.09 8.38 -11.85
C LEU A 254 3.84 7.11 -12.70
N PRO A 255 2.65 6.49 -12.70
CA PRO A 255 2.38 5.38 -13.61
C PRO A 255 2.47 5.78 -15.09
N ALA A 256 1.99 6.99 -15.45
CA ALA A 256 2.10 7.51 -16.81
C ALA A 256 3.56 7.70 -17.23
N ALA A 257 4.39 8.28 -16.36
CA ALA A 257 5.82 8.43 -16.56
C ALA A 257 6.53 7.08 -16.73
N THR A 258 6.21 6.11 -15.85
CA THR A 258 6.77 4.76 -15.90
C THR A 258 6.39 4.05 -17.20
N ASN A 259 5.14 4.17 -17.63
CA ASN A 259 4.67 3.60 -18.89
C ASN A 259 5.30 4.27 -20.13
N ASN A 260 5.72 5.53 -20.02
CA ASN A 260 6.41 6.24 -21.10
C ASN A 260 7.92 5.93 -21.11
N ALA A 261 8.53 5.63 -19.98
CA ALA A 261 9.96 5.34 -19.84
C ALA A 261 10.33 3.95 -20.40
N VAL A 262 9.96 3.67 -21.65
CA VAL A 262 10.24 2.41 -22.33
C VAL A 262 11.46 2.55 -23.25
N VAL A 263 12.16 1.44 -23.46
CA VAL A 263 13.30 1.39 -24.41
C VAL A 263 12.87 0.67 -25.69
N TRP A 264 12.75 1.41 -26.78
CA TRP A 264 12.48 0.86 -28.10
C TRP A 264 13.74 0.24 -28.69
N VAL A 265 13.63 -0.96 -29.25
CA VAL A 265 14.75 -1.77 -29.72
C VAL A 265 14.50 -2.17 -31.16
N SER A 266 15.50 -1.95 -32.01
CA SER A 266 15.34 -2.04 -33.48
C SER A 266 15.67 -3.44 -34.01
N SER A 267 16.47 -4.24 -33.30
CA SER A 267 16.88 -5.55 -33.76
C SER A 267 17.00 -6.58 -32.64
N LYS A 268 16.99 -7.88 -33.01
CA LYS A 268 17.16 -8.98 -32.05
C LYS A 268 18.56 -9.00 -31.42
N GLU A 269 19.58 -8.52 -32.15
CA GLU A 269 20.96 -8.43 -31.67
C GLU A 269 21.10 -7.46 -30.49
N GLU A 270 20.30 -6.40 -30.44
CA GLU A 270 20.24 -5.50 -29.29
C GLU A 270 19.65 -6.17 -28.04
N LEU A 271 18.90 -7.27 -28.20
CA LEU A 271 18.32 -8.10 -27.14
C LEU A 271 19.18 -9.34 -26.81
N ALA A 272 20.40 -9.40 -27.29
CA ALA A 272 21.30 -10.52 -27.05
C ALA A 272 21.38 -10.85 -25.55
N GLY A 273 21.33 -12.15 -25.22
CA GLY A 273 21.37 -12.65 -23.83
C GLY A 273 19.99 -12.89 -23.19
N LEU A 274 18.91 -12.38 -23.80
CA LEU A 274 17.55 -12.67 -23.35
C LEU A 274 17.09 -14.05 -23.86
N SER A 275 16.18 -14.67 -23.10
CA SER A 275 15.49 -15.89 -23.54
C SER A 275 14.53 -15.59 -24.70
N ASP A 276 14.18 -16.63 -25.48
CA ASP A 276 13.18 -16.47 -26.55
C ASP A 276 11.81 -16.04 -25.98
N ALA A 277 11.47 -16.43 -24.76
CA ALA A 277 10.25 -15.97 -24.07
C ALA A 277 10.30 -14.47 -23.75
N ASP A 278 11.42 -13.95 -23.24
CA ASP A 278 11.60 -12.53 -22.96
C ASP A 278 11.59 -11.71 -24.26
N ILE A 279 12.21 -12.20 -25.33
CA ILE A 279 12.20 -11.57 -26.65
C ILE A 279 10.77 -11.50 -27.20
N ALA A 280 10.00 -12.60 -27.06
CA ALA A 280 8.59 -12.62 -27.47
C ALA A 280 7.76 -11.63 -26.64
N GLN A 281 8.03 -11.50 -25.34
CA GLN A 281 7.38 -10.49 -24.49
C GLN A 281 7.72 -9.08 -24.95
N CYS A 282 9.00 -8.77 -25.22
CA CYS A 282 9.41 -7.47 -25.76
C CYS A 282 8.71 -7.11 -27.09
N LYS A 283 8.44 -8.12 -27.93
CA LYS A 283 7.70 -7.95 -29.17
C LYS A 283 6.22 -7.62 -28.90
N ASN A 284 5.55 -8.40 -28.02
CA ASN A 284 4.17 -8.17 -27.62
C ASN A 284 4.00 -6.78 -26.98
N ASP A 285 4.98 -6.37 -26.14
CA ASP A 285 4.98 -5.04 -25.53
C ASP A 285 5.11 -3.93 -26.59
N ALA A 286 5.91 -4.13 -27.63
CA ALA A 286 6.02 -3.19 -28.73
C ALA A 286 4.71 -3.07 -29.51
N GLU A 287 4.08 -4.17 -29.87
CA GLU A 287 2.80 -4.21 -30.60
C GLU A 287 1.69 -3.52 -29.81
N SER A 288 1.57 -3.83 -28.51
CA SER A 288 0.55 -3.25 -27.61
C SER A 288 0.72 -1.73 -27.41
N ARG A 289 1.91 -1.18 -27.68
CA ARG A 289 2.27 0.23 -27.48
C ARG A 289 2.36 1.02 -28.79
N GLY A 290 1.85 0.49 -29.88
CA GLY A 290 1.79 1.17 -31.20
C GLY A 290 3.01 0.98 -32.09
N GLY A 291 3.91 0.02 -31.77
CA GLY A 291 4.91 -0.52 -32.68
C GLY A 291 5.93 0.50 -33.24
N LYS A 292 6.47 1.42 -32.43
CA LYS A 292 7.51 2.38 -32.86
C LYS A 292 8.81 1.69 -33.31
N ALA A 293 9.07 0.47 -32.81
CA ALA A 293 10.15 -0.41 -33.22
C ALA A 293 9.67 -1.88 -33.05
N PRO A 294 10.40 -2.89 -33.59
CA PRO A 294 10.01 -4.30 -33.48
C PRO A 294 9.90 -4.82 -32.06
N TYR A 295 10.64 -4.22 -31.12
CA TYR A 295 10.68 -4.65 -29.71
C TYR A 295 10.61 -3.44 -28.78
N CYS A 296 10.14 -3.67 -27.55
CA CYS A 296 10.05 -2.67 -26.50
C CYS A 296 10.39 -3.30 -25.14
N ILE A 297 11.36 -2.74 -24.42
CA ILE A 297 11.63 -3.10 -23.04
C ILE A 297 10.88 -2.15 -22.12
N VAL A 298 10.01 -2.69 -21.27
CA VAL A 298 9.20 -1.95 -20.30
C VAL A 298 10.00 -1.77 -19.00
N ILE A 299 9.90 -0.59 -18.41
CA ILE A 299 10.52 -0.25 -17.13
C ILE A 299 9.54 -0.51 -15.98
N ILE A 300 10.00 -1.13 -14.90
CA ILE A 300 9.23 -1.33 -13.66
C ILE A 300 9.51 -0.22 -12.63
N ASN A 301 8.60 -0.03 -11.67
CA ASN A 301 8.69 1.08 -10.72
C ASN A 301 9.65 0.83 -9.55
N THR A 302 10.91 0.55 -9.87
CA THR A 302 12.05 0.49 -8.94
C THR A 302 13.32 0.85 -9.70
N THR A 303 14.40 1.20 -9.02
CA THR A 303 15.70 1.40 -9.68
C THR A 303 16.23 0.10 -10.30
N GLN A 304 15.99 -1.02 -9.64
CA GLN A 304 16.35 -2.34 -10.18
C GLN A 304 15.48 -2.71 -11.39
N GLN A 305 16.14 -3.16 -12.45
CA GLN A 305 15.46 -3.68 -13.65
C GLN A 305 15.95 -5.12 -13.88
N PRO A 306 15.12 -6.15 -13.66
CA PRO A 306 15.53 -7.55 -13.74
C PRO A 306 16.21 -7.93 -15.06
N ILE A 307 15.77 -7.35 -16.16
CA ILE A 307 16.33 -7.62 -17.50
C ILE A 307 17.83 -7.30 -17.61
N LEU A 308 18.36 -6.40 -16.74
CA LEU A 308 19.79 -6.05 -16.73
C LEU A 308 20.68 -7.21 -16.31
N THR A 309 20.14 -8.28 -15.70
CA THR A 309 20.91 -9.45 -15.28
C THR A 309 21.33 -10.34 -16.46
N THR A 310 20.54 -10.34 -17.54
CA THR A 310 20.71 -11.25 -18.69
C THR A 310 21.06 -10.52 -19.99
N LEU A 311 20.69 -9.26 -20.14
CA LEU A 311 20.87 -8.47 -21.34
C LEU A 311 22.37 -8.28 -21.67
N ALA A 312 22.90 -8.96 -22.69
CA ALA A 312 24.30 -8.96 -23.03
C ALA A 312 24.75 -7.68 -23.79
N ASN A 313 23.85 -7.05 -24.55
CA ASN A 313 24.16 -5.82 -25.26
C ASN A 313 24.35 -4.65 -24.29
N ARG A 314 25.60 -4.14 -24.19
CA ARG A 314 25.98 -3.11 -23.21
C ARG A 314 25.26 -1.77 -23.44
N GLU A 315 25.09 -1.39 -24.71
CA GLU A 315 24.40 -0.15 -25.06
C GLU A 315 22.90 -0.21 -24.68
N THR A 316 22.25 -1.36 -24.92
CA THR A 316 20.87 -1.55 -24.51
C THR A 316 20.74 -1.55 -22.99
N ARG A 317 21.71 -2.15 -22.24
CA ARG A 317 21.75 -2.03 -20.76
C ARG A 317 21.81 -0.57 -20.30
N ARG A 318 22.69 0.24 -20.93
CA ARG A 318 22.81 1.68 -20.62
C ARG A 318 21.46 2.37 -20.81
N ARG A 319 20.80 2.17 -21.95
CA ARG A 319 19.51 2.79 -22.27
C ARG A 319 18.41 2.37 -21.29
N VAL A 320 18.36 1.10 -20.89
CA VAL A 320 17.40 0.58 -19.88
C VAL A 320 17.66 1.22 -18.51
N TYR A 321 18.91 1.28 -18.09
CA TYR A 321 19.28 1.89 -16.82
C TYR A 321 18.93 3.39 -16.79
N GLU A 322 19.30 4.14 -17.82
CA GLU A 322 19.00 5.58 -17.94
C GLU A 322 17.48 5.83 -17.96
N ALA A 323 16.72 5.04 -18.72
CA ALA A 323 15.26 5.13 -18.71
C ALA A 323 14.66 4.87 -17.31
N SER A 324 15.29 3.99 -16.54
CA SER A 324 14.88 3.70 -15.17
C SER A 324 15.17 4.84 -14.20
N ILE A 325 16.42 5.34 -14.17
CA ILE A 325 16.84 6.35 -13.18
C ILE A 325 16.32 7.76 -13.46
N HIS A 326 16.07 8.06 -14.74
CA HIS A 326 15.52 9.37 -15.18
C HIS A 326 13.99 9.39 -15.30
N ARG A 327 13.35 8.39 -14.75
CA ARG A 327 11.89 8.31 -14.73
C ARG A 327 11.29 9.42 -13.87
N ALA A 328 10.40 10.20 -14.47
CA ALA A 328 9.65 11.28 -13.80
C ALA A 328 10.50 12.41 -13.17
N ASP A 329 11.77 12.57 -13.54
CA ASP A 329 12.70 13.58 -13.02
C ASP A 329 12.72 14.89 -13.83
N GLY A 330 11.84 15.00 -14.85
CA GLY A 330 11.76 16.16 -15.72
C GLY A 330 12.72 16.12 -16.92
N THR A 331 13.53 15.09 -17.10
CA THR A 331 14.28 14.86 -18.36
C THR A 331 13.32 14.81 -19.55
N ASN A 332 12.12 14.21 -19.36
CA ASN A 332 10.97 14.44 -20.21
C ASN A 332 10.07 15.48 -19.53
N PRO A 333 9.88 16.69 -20.11
CA PRO A 333 9.10 17.77 -19.48
C PRO A 333 7.65 17.42 -19.16
N ASP A 334 7.04 16.48 -19.93
CA ASP A 334 5.66 16.02 -19.68
C ASP A 334 5.53 15.14 -18.44
N PHE A 335 6.66 14.64 -17.94
CA PHE A 335 6.73 13.72 -16.79
C PHE A 335 7.73 14.23 -15.76
N ASN A 336 7.29 15.19 -14.95
CA ASN A 336 8.10 15.79 -13.89
C ASN A 336 7.33 15.79 -12.57
N THR A 337 7.76 14.96 -11.62
CA THR A 337 7.16 14.89 -10.29
C THR A 337 7.77 15.85 -9.28
N PHE A 338 8.90 16.48 -9.55
CA PHE A 338 9.59 17.38 -8.62
C PHE A 338 8.73 18.56 -8.12
N PRO A 339 7.88 19.21 -8.94
CA PRO A 339 6.96 20.22 -8.42
C PRO A 339 5.98 19.67 -7.35
N ILE A 340 5.49 18.45 -7.53
CA ILE A 340 4.61 17.78 -6.56
C ILE A 340 5.39 17.46 -5.29
N VAL A 341 6.60 16.88 -5.42
CA VAL A 341 7.48 16.52 -4.31
C VAL A 341 7.79 17.71 -3.43
N THR A 342 8.28 18.79 -4.03
CA THR A 342 8.70 19.99 -3.27
C THR A 342 7.52 20.68 -2.60
N GLU A 343 6.35 20.71 -3.23
CA GLU A 343 5.15 21.26 -2.61
C GLU A 343 4.68 20.38 -1.44
N ILE A 344 4.64 19.05 -1.60
CA ILE A 344 4.31 18.13 -0.50
C ILE A 344 5.30 18.26 0.66
N ALA A 345 6.61 18.31 0.38
CA ALA A 345 7.64 18.45 1.41
C ALA A 345 7.46 19.75 2.20
N LYS A 346 7.22 20.87 1.50
CA LYS A 346 6.95 22.17 2.13
C LYS A 346 5.69 22.14 3.02
N LEU A 347 4.60 21.59 2.51
CA LEU A 347 3.34 21.48 3.27
C LEU A 347 3.49 20.55 4.51
N ARG A 348 4.26 19.45 4.38
CA ARG A 348 4.57 18.57 5.51
C ARG A 348 5.43 19.28 6.55
N ALA A 349 6.46 20.02 6.15
CA ALA A 349 7.28 20.81 7.06
C ALA A 349 6.43 21.86 7.80
N GLU A 350 5.56 22.58 7.09
CA GLU A 350 4.60 23.52 7.68
C GLU A 350 3.66 22.81 8.68
N LYS A 351 3.16 21.62 8.32
CA LYS A 351 2.33 20.80 9.21
C LYS A 351 3.06 20.43 10.50
N GLY A 352 4.32 20.01 10.42
CA GLY A 352 5.17 19.76 11.59
C GLY A 352 5.28 20.98 12.48
N LYS A 353 5.56 22.14 11.89
CA LYS A 353 5.68 23.42 12.59
C LYS A 353 4.38 23.88 13.27
N LEU A 354 3.24 23.75 12.58
CA LEU A 354 1.93 24.01 13.16
C LEU A 354 1.66 23.17 14.41
N MET A 355 2.13 21.92 14.40
CA MET A 355 1.99 20.99 15.51
C MET A 355 3.04 21.17 16.62
N GLY A 356 3.94 22.17 16.50
CA GLY A 356 4.93 22.52 17.51
C GLY A 356 6.22 21.70 17.43
N TYR A 357 6.50 21.07 16.29
CA TYR A 357 7.74 20.35 16.02
C TYR A 357 8.63 21.14 15.05
N ASP A 358 9.94 20.96 15.13
CA ASP A 358 10.86 21.64 14.24
C ASP A 358 10.79 21.08 12.82
N THR A 359 10.58 19.79 12.68
CA THR A 359 10.50 19.09 11.41
C THR A 359 9.27 18.17 11.31
N TYR A 360 8.91 17.79 10.09
CA TYR A 360 7.87 16.78 9.88
C TYR A 360 8.31 15.40 10.41
N ALA A 361 9.60 15.07 10.31
CA ALA A 361 10.11 13.80 10.83
C ALA A 361 9.86 13.70 12.33
N ASP A 362 10.18 14.74 13.12
CA ASP A 362 9.94 14.74 14.55
C ASP A 362 8.46 14.61 14.91
N TYR A 363 7.59 15.28 14.15
CA TYR A 363 6.14 15.10 14.30
C TYR A 363 5.70 13.67 13.95
N SER A 364 6.19 13.09 12.86
CA SER A 364 5.78 11.76 12.38
C SER A 364 6.21 10.64 13.33
N LEU A 365 7.43 10.73 13.84
CA LEU A 365 8.07 9.67 14.64
C LEU A 365 7.53 9.52 16.06
N GLN A 366 6.76 10.47 16.58
CA GLN A 366 6.21 10.40 17.95
C GLN A 366 5.38 9.13 18.23
N LYS A 367 4.76 8.54 17.22
CA LYS A 367 3.92 7.34 17.34
C LYS A 367 4.64 6.03 16.99
N THR A 368 5.94 6.07 16.76
CA THR A 368 6.77 4.92 16.38
C THR A 368 7.56 4.39 17.55
N MET A 369 8.22 3.22 17.41
CA MET A 369 9.13 2.70 18.42
C MET A 369 10.38 3.57 18.56
N ALA A 370 10.89 4.12 17.48
CA ALA A 370 12.07 4.98 17.44
C ALA A 370 11.86 6.33 18.17
N LYS A 371 10.64 6.87 18.18
CA LYS A 371 10.20 8.11 18.86
C LYS A 371 10.80 9.40 18.31
N THR A 372 12.08 9.45 17.92
CA THR A 372 12.79 10.66 17.49
C THR A 372 13.61 10.42 16.22
N SER A 373 13.85 11.50 15.46
CA SER A 373 14.74 11.49 14.30
C SER A 373 16.18 11.11 14.68
N ASP A 374 16.68 11.57 15.83
CA ASP A 374 18.01 11.22 16.33
C ASP A 374 18.19 9.72 16.54
N ASN A 375 17.18 9.05 17.11
CA ASN A 375 17.23 7.59 17.30
C ASN A 375 17.30 6.86 15.96
N VAL A 376 16.55 7.33 14.95
CA VAL A 376 16.61 6.76 13.61
C VAL A 376 17.96 7.00 12.94
N TYR A 377 18.50 8.23 13.01
CA TYR A 377 19.82 8.53 12.45
C TYR A 377 20.94 7.74 13.13
N ASN A 378 20.90 7.60 14.47
CA ASN A 378 21.89 6.80 15.19
C ASN A 378 21.83 5.32 14.78
N PHE A 379 20.65 4.77 14.60
CA PHE A 379 20.46 3.43 14.07
C PHE A 379 21.06 3.29 12.66
N LEU A 380 20.73 4.19 11.74
CA LEU A 380 21.21 4.15 10.37
C LEU A 380 22.75 4.32 10.29
N LYS A 381 23.34 5.19 11.10
CA LYS A 381 24.80 5.37 11.16
C LYS A 381 25.53 4.08 11.52
N GLN A 382 24.97 3.28 12.43
CA GLN A 382 25.54 1.97 12.78
C GLN A 382 25.57 1.04 11.55
N LEU A 383 24.46 0.99 10.80
CA LEU A 383 24.38 0.14 9.61
C LEU A 383 25.30 0.64 8.49
N ILE A 384 25.35 1.95 8.24
CA ILE A 384 26.18 2.55 7.20
C ILE A 384 27.66 2.28 7.44
N LYS A 385 28.10 2.35 8.69
CA LYS A 385 29.51 2.11 9.06
C LYS A 385 29.99 0.72 8.63
N GLU A 386 29.17 -0.31 8.88
CA GLU A 386 29.53 -1.70 8.54
C GLU A 386 29.28 -2.01 7.05
N TYR A 387 28.28 -1.35 6.44
CA TYR A 387 27.94 -1.49 5.04
C TYR A 387 29.02 -0.97 4.08
N ALA A 388 29.58 0.22 4.33
CA ALA A 388 30.39 0.95 3.34
C ALA A 388 31.64 0.16 2.87
N PRO A 389 32.47 -0.45 3.75
CA PRO A 389 33.63 -1.24 3.32
C PRO A 389 33.25 -2.46 2.48
N LYS A 390 32.08 -3.06 2.79
CA LYS A 390 31.60 -4.24 2.07
C LYS A 390 31.11 -3.89 0.67
N ALA A 391 30.41 -2.76 0.53
CA ALA A 391 29.94 -2.25 -0.76
C ALA A 391 31.09 -1.97 -1.73
N ASP A 392 32.17 -1.37 -1.21
CA ASP A 392 33.38 -1.11 -2.00
C ASP A 392 34.06 -2.41 -2.42
N ALA A 393 34.20 -3.38 -1.51
CA ALA A 393 34.79 -4.68 -1.79
C ALA A 393 33.99 -5.46 -2.83
N GLU A 394 32.67 -5.49 -2.73
CA GLU A 394 31.78 -6.14 -3.72
C GLU A 394 31.87 -5.46 -5.09
N THR A 395 31.84 -4.13 -5.14
CA THR A 395 31.95 -3.37 -6.39
C THR A 395 33.29 -3.66 -7.08
N LYS A 396 34.38 -3.66 -6.32
CA LYS A 396 35.73 -4.00 -6.83
C LYS A 396 35.78 -5.43 -7.35
N ALA A 397 35.22 -6.40 -6.63
CA ALA A 397 35.20 -7.80 -7.06
C ALA A 397 34.43 -7.99 -8.38
N ILE A 398 33.31 -7.28 -8.58
CA ILE A 398 32.57 -7.32 -9.84
C ILE A 398 33.38 -6.68 -10.98
N GLU A 399 34.04 -5.55 -10.75
CA GLU A 399 34.89 -4.91 -11.76
C GLU A 399 36.08 -5.81 -12.14
N GLU A 400 36.77 -6.41 -11.17
CA GLU A 400 37.86 -7.36 -11.41
C GLU A 400 37.37 -8.60 -12.19
N TYR A 401 36.16 -9.09 -11.89
CA TYR A 401 35.55 -10.17 -12.65
C TYR A 401 35.26 -9.76 -14.10
N ALA A 402 34.68 -8.59 -14.31
CA ALA A 402 34.40 -8.08 -15.66
C ALA A 402 35.68 -7.87 -16.46
N GLN A 403 36.76 -7.38 -15.84
CA GLN A 403 38.06 -7.16 -16.48
C GLN A 403 38.70 -8.46 -16.98
N LYS A 404 38.38 -9.64 -16.41
CA LYS A 404 38.89 -10.91 -16.91
C LYS A 404 38.33 -11.24 -18.31
N THR A 405 37.11 -10.83 -18.61
CA THR A 405 36.44 -11.09 -19.88
C THR A 405 36.59 -9.97 -20.89
N GLU A 406 36.50 -8.71 -20.42
CA GLU A 406 36.46 -7.51 -21.28
C GLU A 406 37.83 -6.86 -21.46
N GLY A 407 38.82 -7.23 -20.65
CA GLY A 407 40.15 -6.60 -20.65
C GLY A 407 40.40 -5.65 -19.49
N LYS A 408 41.69 -5.46 -19.16
CA LYS A 408 42.11 -4.69 -17.95
C LYS A 408 41.67 -3.22 -17.94
N ASP A 409 41.38 -2.63 -19.09
CA ASP A 409 40.96 -1.23 -19.22
C ASP A 409 39.46 -1.06 -19.03
N PHE A 410 38.72 -2.15 -18.86
CA PHE A 410 37.27 -2.09 -18.63
C PHE A 410 36.96 -1.37 -17.31
N LYS A 411 36.01 -0.44 -17.38
CA LYS A 411 35.47 0.29 -16.23
C LYS A 411 34.01 -0.10 -16.03
N LEU A 412 33.71 -0.62 -14.85
CA LEU A 412 32.37 -0.99 -14.46
C LEU A 412 31.47 0.26 -14.37
N GLN A 413 30.39 0.27 -15.15
CA GLN A 413 29.37 1.31 -15.08
C GLN A 413 28.15 0.78 -14.28
N PRO A 414 27.29 1.65 -13.74
CA PRO A 414 26.11 1.23 -12.98
C PRO A 414 25.20 0.24 -13.73
N TYR A 415 25.05 0.42 -15.04
CA TYR A 415 24.26 -0.46 -15.90
C TYR A 415 24.93 -1.83 -16.19
N ASP A 416 26.21 -2.01 -15.83
CA ASP A 416 26.94 -3.25 -16.01
C ASP A 416 26.86 -4.16 -14.76
N ARG A 417 26.63 -3.56 -13.58
CA ARG A 417 26.71 -4.24 -12.28
C ARG A 417 25.89 -5.54 -12.24
N PHE A 418 24.61 -5.46 -12.57
CA PHE A 418 23.72 -6.63 -12.49
C PHE A 418 24.15 -7.75 -13.44
N TYR A 419 24.58 -7.41 -14.64
CA TYR A 419 25.02 -8.37 -15.64
C TYR A 419 26.25 -9.13 -15.19
N TYR A 420 27.31 -8.45 -14.73
CA TYR A 420 28.53 -9.13 -14.29
C TYR A 420 28.36 -9.79 -12.92
N SER A 421 27.57 -9.23 -12.03
CA SER A 421 27.19 -9.88 -10.78
C SER A 421 26.46 -11.21 -11.03
N ALA A 422 25.49 -11.25 -11.95
CA ALA A 422 24.78 -12.48 -12.31
C ALA A 422 25.69 -13.52 -12.94
N LYS A 423 26.60 -13.13 -13.83
CA LYS A 423 27.62 -14.03 -14.41
C LYS A 423 28.55 -14.58 -13.36
N MET A 424 29.07 -13.72 -12.48
CA MET A 424 29.94 -14.12 -11.38
C MET A 424 29.23 -15.10 -10.44
N LYS A 425 27.98 -14.82 -10.07
CA LYS A 425 27.14 -15.71 -9.26
C LYS A 425 26.96 -17.07 -9.92
N LYS A 426 26.63 -17.09 -11.20
CA LYS A 426 26.44 -18.33 -11.98
C LYS A 426 27.73 -19.16 -12.03
N GLU A 427 28.90 -18.53 -12.27
CA GLU A 427 30.19 -19.22 -12.32
C GLU A 427 30.61 -19.78 -10.96
N MET A 428 30.43 -18.98 -9.89
CA MET A 428 30.85 -19.36 -8.54
C MET A 428 29.95 -20.43 -7.89
N LEU A 429 28.65 -20.35 -8.13
CA LEU A 429 27.66 -21.18 -7.43
C LEU A 429 27.05 -22.28 -8.30
N ASN A 430 27.29 -22.22 -9.62
CA ASN A 430 26.73 -23.16 -10.60
C ASN A 430 25.25 -23.45 -10.37
N ILE A 431 24.42 -22.36 -10.29
CA ILE A 431 23.00 -22.48 -10.04
C ILE A 431 22.22 -21.63 -11.04
N THR A 432 21.07 -22.14 -11.48
CA THR A 432 20.12 -21.45 -12.34
C THR A 432 18.72 -21.49 -11.74
N ASP A 433 17.88 -20.51 -12.10
CA ASP A 433 16.48 -20.50 -11.68
C ASP A 433 15.71 -21.73 -12.21
N ASP A 434 16.07 -22.22 -13.40
CA ASP A 434 15.45 -23.40 -14.01
C ASP A 434 15.69 -24.69 -13.22
N GLU A 435 16.84 -24.82 -12.51
CA GLU A 435 17.11 -25.96 -11.64
C GLU A 435 16.31 -25.91 -10.34
N VAL A 436 15.98 -24.70 -9.85
CA VAL A 436 15.39 -24.47 -8.53
C VAL A 436 13.86 -24.36 -8.62
N LYS A 437 13.36 -23.66 -9.63
CA LYS A 437 11.95 -23.34 -9.81
C LYS A 437 10.99 -24.54 -9.80
N PRO A 438 11.33 -25.74 -10.34
CA PRO A 438 10.46 -26.91 -10.29
C PRO A 438 10.10 -27.41 -8.88
N TYR A 439 10.81 -26.96 -7.84
CA TYR A 439 10.55 -27.30 -6.44
C TYR A 439 9.58 -26.32 -5.75
N PHE A 440 9.24 -25.20 -6.37
CA PHE A 440 8.45 -24.14 -5.77
C PHE A 440 7.08 -24.00 -6.45
N ASN A 441 6.20 -24.93 -6.13
CA ASN A 441 4.78 -24.89 -6.53
C ASN A 441 3.98 -24.05 -5.53
N ILE A 442 3.19 -23.08 -5.99
CA ILE A 442 2.39 -22.18 -5.14
C ILE A 442 1.50 -22.95 -4.17
N ASP A 443 0.77 -23.96 -4.63
CA ASP A 443 -0.14 -24.73 -3.79
C ASP A 443 0.61 -25.53 -2.71
N SER A 444 1.78 -26.10 -3.06
CA SER A 444 2.66 -26.77 -2.10
C SER A 444 3.22 -25.79 -1.07
N ILE A 445 3.69 -24.62 -1.51
CA ILE A 445 4.19 -23.59 -0.59
C ILE A 445 3.09 -23.16 0.37
N GLN A 446 1.86 -22.93 -0.12
CA GLN A 446 0.75 -22.52 0.72
C GLN A 446 0.40 -23.58 1.77
N VAL A 447 0.20 -24.83 1.34
CA VAL A 447 -0.32 -25.88 2.22
C VAL A 447 0.78 -26.57 3.02
N ASN A 448 1.83 -26.99 2.32
CA ASN A 448 2.92 -27.78 2.91
C ASN A 448 4.05 -26.93 3.47
N GLY A 449 4.10 -25.63 3.15
CA GLY A 449 5.05 -24.66 3.71
C GLY A 449 4.40 -23.78 4.75
N VAL A 450 3.66 -22.79 4.29
CA VAL A 450 3.08 -21.70 5.11
C VAL A 450 2.10 -22.25 6.17
N PHE A 451 1.11 -23.04 5.76
CA PHE A 451 0.13 -23.61 6.69
C PHE A 451 0.75 -24.68 7.60
N TYR A 452 1.67 -25.48 7.06
CA TYR A 452 2.39 -26.47 7.86
C TYR A 452 3.24 -25.79 8.95
N ALA A 453 3.98 -24.73 8.63
CA ALA A 453 4.72 -23.95 9.62
C ALA A 453 3.80 -23.39 10.71
N ALA A 454 2.67 -22.81 10.32
CA ALA A 454 1.68 -22.28 11.27
C ALA A 454 1.04 -23.38 12.15
N HIS A 455 0.83 -24.57 11.57
CA HIS A 455 0.37 -25.73 12.35
C HIS A 455 1.42 -26.16 13.38
N ARG A 456 2.68 -26.34 12.94
CA ARG A 456 3.78 -26.80 13.80
C ARG A 456 4.09 -25.83 14.94
N VAL A 457 4.06 -24.53 14.67
CA VAL A 457 4.48 -23.49 15.62
C VAL A 457 3.32 -23.01 16.51
N TYR A 458 2.14 -22.80 15.90
CA TYR A 458 0.99 -22.15 16.57
C TYR A 458 -0.21 -23.06 16.79
N GLY A 459 -0.17 -24.31 16.28
CA GLY A 459 -1.28 -25.28 16.39
C GLY A 459 -2.49 -24.90 15.54
N LEU A 460 -2.31 -24.18 14.44
CA LEU A 460 -3.41 -23.76 13.57
C LEU A 460 -3.80 -24.86 12.57
N ASN A 461 -5.08 -24.96 12.28
CA ASN A 461 -5.62 -25.84 11.23
C ASN A 461 -6.34 -25.01 10.18
N PHE A 462 -6.29 -25.45 8.92
CA PHE A 462 -6.83 -24.76 7.75
C PHE A 462 -7.78 -25.70 7.00
N LYS A 463 -9.01 -25.21 6.75
CA LYS A 463 -10.02 -25.95 5.98
C LYS A 463 -10.51 -25.08 4.82
N GLU A 464 -10.35 -25.54 3.60
CA GLU A 464 -10.85 -24.81 2.42
C GLU A 464 -12.38 -24.68 2.45
N ARG A 465 -12.89 -23.50 2.13
CA ARG A 465 -14.30 -23.12 2.13
C ARG A 465 -14.73 -22.70 0.74
N LYS A 466 -15.26 -23.66 -0.02
CA LYS A 466 -15.77 -23.42 -1.40
C LYS A 466 -17.18 -22.83 -1.44
N ASP A 467 -17.85 -22.80 -0.30
CA ASP A 467 -19.20 -22.25 -0.10
C ASP A 467 -19.20 -20.74 0.17
N ILE A 468 -18.04 -20.11 0.34
CA ILE A 468 -17.92 -18.67 0.56
C ILE A 468 -17.53 -18.00 -0.76
N PRO A 469 -18.34 -17.05 -1.28
CA PRO A 469 -18.07 -16.38 -2.55
C PRO A 469 -16.86 -15.45 -2.47
N THR A 470 -16.13 -15.33 -3.58
CA THR A 470 -14.94 -14.47 -3.73
C THR A 470 -15.19 -13.40 -4.79
N TYR A 471 -14.40 -12.32 -4.79
CA TYR A 471 -14.46 -11.28 -5.82
C TYR A 471 -13.74 -11.69 -7.13
N HIS A 472 -12.98 -12.77 -7.13
CA HIS A 472 -12.31 -13.30 -8.32
C HIS A 472 -12.18 -14.83 -8.22
N PRO A 473 -12.41 -15.59 -9.33
CA PRO A 473 -12.44 -17.05 -9.32
C PRO A 473 -11.09 -17.72 -8.95
N ASP A 474 -9.96 -17.03 -9.11
CA ASP A 474 -8.64 -17.56 -8.78
C ASP A 474 -8.34 -17.56 -7.27
N MET A 475 -9.23 -17.00 -6.47
CA MET A 475 -9.03 -16.94 -5.02
C MET A 475 -9.44 -18.24 -4.35
N LYS A 476 -8.75 -18.54 -3.24
CA LYS A 476 -9.14 -19.61 -2.31
C LYS A 476 -9.50 -19.01 -0.95
N VAL A 477 -10.44 -19.62 -0.25
CA VAL A 477 -10.87 -19.23 1.10
C VAL A 477 -10.62 -20.38 2.05
N PHE A 478 -10.07 -20.07 3.23
CA PHE A 478 -9.80 -21.06 4.27
C PHE A 478 -10.40 -20.59 5.59
N GLU A 479 -11.08 -21.50 6.26
CA GLU A 479 -11.41 -21.36 7.68
C GLU A 479 -10.18 -21.75 8.50
N VAL A 480 -9.76 -20.84 9.38
CA VAL A 480 -8.64 -21.05 10.29
C VAL A 480 -9.20 -21.36 11.67
N SER A 481 -8.74 -22.46 12.28
CA SER A 481 -9.12 -22.88 13.63
C SER A 481 -7.90 -23.16 14.50
N ASP A 482 -8.08 -23.13 15.81
CA ASP A 482 -7.05 -23.53 16.76
C ASP A 482 -6.91 -25.07 16.84
N LYS A 483 -5.97 -25.53 17.65
CA LYS A 483 -5.70 -26.97 17.86
C LYS A 483 -6.90 -27.78 18.37
N ASN A 484 -7.90 -27.10 18.94
CA ASN A 484 -9.12 -27.73 19.45
C ASN A 484 -10.30 -27.62 18.45
N GLY A 485 -10.06 -27.11 17.26
CA GLY A 485 -11.07 -26.91 16.23
C GLY A 485 -11.95 -25.67 16.44
N LYS A 486 -11.62 -24.78 17.40
CA LYS A 486 -12.35 -23.53 17.59
C LYS A 486 -12.04 -22.58 16.43
N PRO A 487 -13.06 -22.06 15.69
CA PRO A 487 -12.85 -21.10 14.63
C PRO A 487 -12.16 -19.82 15.13
N LEU A 488 -11.18 -19.33 14.39
CA LEU A 488 -10.43 -18.10 14.69
C LEU A 488 -10.62 -17.03 13.62
N ALA A 489 -10.64 -17.41 12.34
CA ALA A 489 -10.65 -16.45 11.23
C ALA A 489 -11.12 -17.07 9.91
N LEU A 490 -11.44 -16.22 8.93
CA LEU A 490 -11.35 -16.57 7.52
C LEU A 490 -10.08 -15.98 6.93
N PHE A 491 -9.42 -16.76 6.08
CA PHE A 491 -8.25 -16.35 5.32
C PHE A 491 -8.51 -16.53 3.83
N TYR A 492 -8.33 -15.46 3.06
CA TYR A 492 -8.43 -15.45 1.61
C TYR A 492 -7.05 -15.33 0.99
N SER A 493 -6.75 -16.11 -0.04
CA SER A 493 -5.52 -16.01 -0.83
C SER A 493 -5.85 -15.60 -2.27
N ASP A 494 -5.21 -14.52 -2.75
CA ASP A 494 -5.33 -13.95 -4.09
C ASP A 494 -3.94 -13.75 -4.69
N TYR A 495 -3.33 -14.81 -5.20
CA TYR A 495 -1.92 -14.85 -5.53
C TYR A 495 -1.56 -14.47 -6.97
N PHE A 496 -2.50 -14.58 -7.92
CA PHE A 496 -2.16 -14.41 -9.33
C PHE A 496 -2.34 -12.98 -9.83
N ARG A 497 -1.40 -12.53 -10.69
CA ARG A 497 -1.45 -11.21 -11.32
C ARG A 497 -2.62 -11.11 -12.31
N ARG A 498 -3.15 -9.90 -12.47
CA ARG A 498 -4.15 -9.55 -13.47
C ARG A 498 -4.14 -8.04 -13.75
N PRO A 499 -4.63 -7.56 -14.91
CA PRO A 499 -4.58 -6.14 -15.28
C PRO A 499 -5.27 -5.20 -14.30
N THR A 500 -6.30 -5.69 -13.58
CA THR A 500 -7.06 -4.91 -12.59
C THR A 500 -6.44 -4.90 -11.20
N LYS A 501 -5.33 -5.59 -10.97
CA LYS A 501 -4.65 -5.70 -9.68
C LYS A 501 -3.44 -4.80 -9.62
N ARG A 502 -3.26 -4.07 -8.50
CA ARG A 502 -2.04 -3.31 -8.22
C ARG A 502 -0.84 -4.25 -8.07
N GLY A 503 0.33 -3.83 -8.53
CA GLY A 503 1.58 -4.57 -8.34
C GLY A 503 2.04 -4.63 -6.88
N GLY A 504 2.97 -5.54 -6.60
CA GLY A 504 3.47 -5.85 -5.26
C GLY A 504 2.65 -6.92 -4.55
N ALA A 505 2.95 -7.14 -3.26
CA ALA A 505 2.19 -8.02 -2.39
C ALA A 505 1.72 -7.25 -1.15
N TRP A 506 0.65 -7.71 -0.50
CA TRP A 506 0.16 -7.11 0.74
C TRP A 506 -0.85 -8.00 1.44
N MET A 507 -0.95 -7.81 2.76
CA MET A 507 -2.05 -8.27 3.59
C MET A 507 -3.04 -7.14 3.84
N SER A 508 -4.35 -7.48 3.94
CA SER A 508 -5.36 -6.59 4.47
C SER A 508 -6.55 -7.38 5.04
N SER A 509 -7.63 -6.69 5.43
CA SER A 509 -8.78 -7.33 6.07
C SER A 509 -10.10 -6.77 5.55
N PHE A 510 -11.11 -7.64 5.38
CA PHE A 510 -12.51 -7.22 5.22
C PHE A 510 -13.18 -6.94 6.57
N ALA A 511 -12.70 -7.61 7.63
CA ALA A 511 -13.08 -7.33 9.01
C ALA A 511 -11.88 -7.57 9.93
N LYS A 512 -11.62 -6.64 10.86
CA LYS A 512 -10.63 -6.81 11.92
C LYS A 512 -11.28 -7.53 13.10
N GLN A 513 -10.45 -8.17 13.93
CA GLN A 513 -10.90 -8.81 15.17
C GLN A 513 -11.37 -7.75 16.19
N SER A 514 -12.45 -8.06 16.93
CA SER A 514 -12.88 -7.29 18.10
C SER A 514 -13.69 -8.18 19.06
N GLU A 515 -13.24 -8.30 20.30
CA GLU A 515 -14.03 -9.00 21.34
C GLU A 515 -15.29 -8.21 21.69
N GLN A 516 -15.24 -6.87 21.72
CA GLN A 516 -16.37 -5.99 21.99
C GLN A 516 -17.53 -6.19 21.01
N ARG A 517 -17.21 -6.43 19.73
CA ARG A 517 -18.18 -6.64 18.65
C ARG A 517 -18.46 -8.13 18.38
N HIS A 518 -17.84 -9.05 19.11
CA HIS A 518 -17.85 -10.49 18.81
C HIS A 518 -17.45 -10.78 17.36
N GLN A 519 -16.57 -9.97 16.78
CA GLN A 519 -16.12 -10.06 15.40
C GLN A 519 -14.84 -10.87 15.30
N LEU A 520 -14.91 -11.98 14.57
CA LEU A 520 -13.73 -12.73 14.13
C LEU A 520 -13.13 -12.07 12.88
N PRO A 521 -11.80 -12.10 12.71
CA PRO A 521 -11.14 -11.44 11.59
C PRO A 521 -11.38 -12.16 10.27
N ILE A 522 -11.47 -11.37 9.19
CA ILE A 522 -11.54 -11.84 7.81
C ILE A 522 -10.35 -11.21 7.09
N ILE A 523 -9.31 -12.00 6.90
CA ILE A 523 -8.00 -11.57 6.42
C ILE A 523 -7.79 -12.03 4.99
N TYR A 524 -7.07 -11.25 4.19
CA TYR A 524 -6.67 -11.67 2.86
C TYR A 524 -5.24 -11.26 2.54
N ASN A 525 -4.55 -12.16 1.79
CA ASN A 525 -3.25 -11.90 1.19
C ASN A 525 -3.40 -11.78 -0.31
N VAL A 526 -2.70 -10.80 -0.89
CA VAL A 526 -2.64 -10.56 -2.33
C VAL A 526 -1.20 -10.58 -2.80
N CYS A 527 -0.93 -11.32 -3.89
CA CYS A 527 0.35 -11.34 -4.59
C CYS A 527 0.13 -11.14 -6.10
N ASN A 528 1.22 -11.13 -6.87
CA ASN A 528 1.20 -10.91 -8.31
C ASN A 528 2.03 -11.95 -9.08
N PHE A 529 1.92 -13.23 -8.69
CA PHE A 529 2.65 -14.31 -9.33
C PHE A 529 2.08 -14.67 -10.71
N ALA A 530 2.93 -15.27 -11.54
CA ALA A 530 2.48 -15.78 -12.83
C ALA A 530 1.58 -17.01 -12.66
N LYS A 531 0.41 -17.02 -13.33
CA LYS A 531 -0.47 -18.17 -13.36
C LYS A 531 -0.08 -19.07 -14.53
N ALA A 532 0.11 -20.36 -14.26
CA ALA A 532 0.34 -21.35 -15.31
C ALA A 532 -0.95 -21.61 -16.11
N PRO A 533 -0.83 -22.15 -17.33
CA PRO A 533 -1.97 -22.68 -18.08
C PRO A 533 -2.76 -23.69 -17.25
N GLU A 534 -4.04 -23.86 -17.58
CA GLU A 534 -4.92 -24.80 -16.88
C GLU A 534 -4.33 -26.22 -16.89
N GLY A 535 -4.36 -26.88 -15.75
CA GLY A 535 -3.81 -28.22 -15.59
C GLY A 535 -2.30 -28.31 -15.34
N GLN A 536 -1.59 -27.17 -15.38
CA GLN A 536 -0.16 -27.11 -15.05
C GLN A 536 0.11 -26.45 -13.68
N PRO A 537 1.17 -26.86 -12.95
CA PRO A 537 1.51 -26.24 -11.69
C PRO A 537 2.04 -24.82 -11.90
N SER A 538 1.56 -23.86 -11.10
CA SER A 538 2.13 -22.52 -11.08
C SER A 538 3.39 -22.51 -10.22
N LEU A 539 4.55 -22.30 -10.86
CA LEU A 539 5.86 -22.30 -10.24
C LEU A 539 6.33 -20.87 -9.99
N VAL A 540 6.98 -20.68 -8.85
CA VAL A 540 7.51 -19.38 -8.41
C VAL A 540 9.01 -19.43 -8.15
N THR A 541 9.62 -18.25 -8.03
CA THR A 541 11.01 -18.11 -7.58
C THR A 541 11.11 -18.28 -6.06
N TRP A 542 12.33 -18.39 -5.54
CA TRP A 542 12.56 -18.36 -4.08
C TRP A 542 12.06 -17.08 -3.43
N ASP A 543 12.29 -15.92 -4.06
CA ASP A 543 11.83 -14.61 -3.57
C ASP A 543 10.30 -14.53 -3.50
N GLU A 544 9.60 -15.04 -4.52
CA GLU A 544 8.14 -15.15 -4.52
C GLU A 544 7.63 -16.14 -3.45
N ALA A 545 8.34 -17.25 -3.22
CA ALA A 545 8.03 -18.20 -2.15
C ALA A 545 8.18 -17.54 -0.77
N THR A 546 9.27 -16.81 -0.54
CA THR A 546 9.51 -16.05 0.70
C THR A 546 8.46 -14.96 0.91
N THR A 547 8.03 -14.29 -0.17
CA THR A 547 6.92 -13.33 -0.14
C THR A 547 5.63 -13.96 0.37
N MET A 548 5.33 -15.22 0.03
CA MET A 548 4.15 -15.91 0.58
C MET A 548 4.25 -16.09 2.10
N PHE A 549 5.42 -16.42 2.62
CA PHE A 549 5.66 -16.48 4.07
C PHE A 549 5.54 -15.10 4.71
N HIS A 550 6.09 -14.05 4.09
CA HIS A 550 6.00 -12.67 4.54
C HIS A 550 4.55 -12.22 4.71
N GLU A 551 3.76 -12.28 3.65
CA GLU A 551 2.36 -11.83 3.66
C GLU A 551 1.52 -12.65 4.64
N PHE A 552 1.85 -13.94 4.80
CA PHE A 552 1.18 -14.75 5.79
C PHE A 552 1.59 -14.41 7.23
N GLY A 553 2.80 -13.90 7.46
CA GLY A 553 3.22 -13.35 8.76
C GLY A 553 2.35 -12.17 9.19
N HIS A 554 2.02 -11.25 8.25
CA HIS A 554 1.01 -10.22 8.47
C HIS A 554 -0.39 -10.81 8.69
N ALA A 555 -0.76 -11.84 7.93
CA ALA A 555 -2.04 -12.50 8.11
C ALA A 555 -2.17 -13.12 9.52
N LEU A 556 -1.11 -13.76 10.02
CA LEU A 556 -1.06 -14.29 11.38
C LEU A 556 -1.25 -13.20 12.43
N HIS A 557 -0.67 -12.02 12.25
CA HIS A 557 -0.87 -10.88 13.15
C HIS A 557 -2.34 -10.43 13.20
N GLY A 558 -3.06 -10.52 12.07
CA GLY A 558 -4.50 -10.28 12.02
C GLY A 558 -5.35 -11.44 12.59
N ILE A 559 -5.04 -12.68 12.19
CA ILE A 559 -5.76 -13.91 12.56
C ILE A 559 -5.68 -14.19 14.06
N LEU A 560 -4.50 -14.03 14.65
CA LEU A 560 -4.22 -14.33 16.05
C LEU A 560 -4.53 -13.18 17.02
N SER A 561 -4.96 -12.04 16.50
CA SER A 561 -5.33 -10.88 17.30
C SER A 561 -6.39 -11.25 18.36
N LYS A 562 -6.20 -10.72 19.56
CA LYS A 562 -7.12 -10.94 20.69
C LYS A 562 -7.24 -9.63 21.48
N CYS A 563 -7.83 -8.64 20.84
CA CYS A 563 -8.03 -7.31 21.39
C CYS A 563 -9.51 -7.06 21.67
N LYS A 564 -9.79 -6.31 22.70
CA LYS A 564 -11.15 -5.91 23.03
C LYS A 564 -11.73 -4.99 21.95
N TYR A 565 -10.92 -4.07 21.44
CA TYR A 565 -11.33 -3.02 20.52
C TYR A 565 -10.72 -3.15 19.13
N ASN A 566 -11.53 -2.84 18.10
CA ASN A 566 -11.11 -2.85 16.70
C ASN A 566 -9.92 -1.91 16.44
N THR A 567 -9.95 -0.71 17.01
CA THR A 567 -8.86 0.29 16.86
C THR A 567 -7.50 -0.21 17.37
N LEU A 568 -7.47 -1.18 18.28
CA LEU A 568 -6.23 -1.73 18.82
C LEU A 568 -5.80 -3.05 18.17
N SER A 569 -6.61 -3.64 17.27
CA SER A 569 -6.43 -5.03 16.88
C SER A 569 -5.50 -5.24 15.68
N GLY A 570 -4.83 -6.39 15.66
CA GLY A 570 -4.02 -6.89 14.55
C GLY A 570 -2.90 -5.94 14.17
N THR A 571 -2.84 -5.58 12.90
CA THR A 571 -1.81 -4.71 12.31
C THR A 571 -1.99 -3.21 12.62
N ALA A 572 -2.89 -2.84 13.55
CA ALA A 572 -3.07 -1.44 14.01
C ALA A 572 -1.96 -1.00 14.98
N VAL A 573 -0.72 -1.28 14.68
CA VAL A 573 0.50 -1.03 15.47
C VAL A 573 1.36 0.08 14.85
N ALA A 574 2.44 0.43 15.52
CA ALA A 574 3.41 1.38 14.97
C ALA A 574 4.01 0.89 13.64
N ARG A 575 4.35 1.84 12.75
CA ARG A 575 4.89 1.53 11.42
C ARG A 575 6.18 0.71 11.51
N ASP A 576 7.05 1.06 12.44
CA ASP A 576 8.33 0.39 12.71
C ASP A 576 8.21 -0.85 13.62
N PHE A 577 6.99 -1.42 13.69
CA PHE A 577 6.72 -2.72 14.29
C PHE A 577 5.94 -3.64 13.34
N VAL A 578 5.14 -3.08 12.43
CA VAL A 578 4.18 -3.83 11.62
C VAL A 578 4.81 -4.89 10.73
N GLU A 579 6.02 -4.64 10.22
CA GLU A 579 6.75 -5.58 9.36
C GLU A 579 7.52 -6.67 10.14
N MET A 580 7.68 -6.53 11.46
CA MET A 580 8.45 -7.51 12.24
C MET A 580 7.85 -8.91 12.21
N PRO A 581 6.51 -9.10 12.38
CA PRO A 581 5.93 -10.44 12.31
C PRO A 581 6.03 -11.08 10.91
N SER A 582 5.95 -10.28 9.84
CA SER A 582 6.07 -10.76 8.47
C SER A 582 7.50 -11.15 8.12
N GLN A 583 8.47 -10.28 8.40
CA GLN A 583 9.89 -10.55 8.18
C GLN A 583 10.39 -11.72 9.04
N PHE A 584 9.93 -11.83 10.28
CA PHE A 584 10.22 -13.02 11.09
C PHE A 584 9.66 -14.29 10.46
N ASN A 585 8.44 -14.25 9.91
CA ASN A 585 7.80 -15.43 9.32
C ASN A 585 8.53 -15.94 8.07
N GLU A 586 9.29 -15.09 7.36
CA GLU A 586 10.17 -15.48 6.25
C GLU A 586 11.22 -16.51 6.69
N SER A 587 11.69 -16.43 7.94
CA SER A 587 12.71 -17.35 8.47
C SER A 587 12.27 -18.80 8.44
N PHE A 588 10.98 -19.08 8.51
CA PHE A 588 10.44 -20.44 8.43
C PHE A 588 10.61 -21.07 7.05
N ALA A 589 10.70 -20.26 5.98
CA ALA A 589 10.84 -20.78 4.61
C ALA A 589 12.09 -21.65 4.43
N SER A 590 13.19 -21.36 5.15
CA SER A 590 14.47 -22.07 5.04
C SER A 590 14.71 -23.12 6.12
N ILE A 591 13.86 -23.23 7.17
CA ILE A 591 14.01 -24.24 8.21
C ILE A 591 13.92 -25.64 7.57
N PRO A 592 14.90 -26.54 7.80
CA PRO A 592 14.99 -27.81 7.08
C PRO A 592 13.69 -28.65 7.09
N GLU A 593 13.05 -28.82 8.25
CA GLU A 593 11.80 -29.58 8.36
C GLU A 593 10.68 -28.98 7.48
N ILE A 594 10.55 -27.66 7.46
CA ILE A 594 9.52 -26.97 6.65
C ILE A 594 9.90 -26.98 5.17
N PHE A 595 11.16 -26.64 4.87
CA PHE A 595 11.65 -26.61 3.49
C PHE A 595 11.48 -27.95 2.79
N ASP A 596 11.93 -29.03 3.41
CA ASP A 596 11.87 -30.37 2.82
C ASP A 596 10.41 -30.90 2.72
N HIS A 597 9.48 -30.30 3.45
CA HIS A 597 8.07 -30.63 3.38
C HIS A 597 7.39 -30.00 2.15
N TYR A 598 7.71 -28.75 1.78
CA TYR A 598 7.07 -28.07 0.66
C TYR A 598 7.90 -28.04 -0.63
N ALA A 599 9.24 -28.02 -0.56
CA ALA A 599 10.12 -27.86 -1.71
C ALA A 599 10.35 -29.23 -2.39
N ARG A 600 9.32 -29.68 -3.10
CA ARG A 600 9.30 -30.97 -3.81
C ARG A 600 9.14 -30.76 -5.30
N HIS A 601 9.95 -31.48 -6.07
CA HIS A 601 9.90 -31.43 -7.54
C HIS A 601 8.50 -31.78 -8.04
N THR A 602 7.91 -30.94 -8.83
CA THR A 602 6.50 -31.04 -9.26
C THR A 602 6.15 -32.31 -10.02
N GLU A 603 7.09 -32.86 -10.80
CA GLU A 603 6.86 -34.09 -11.58
C GLU A 603 7.18 -35.35 -10.76
N THR A 604 8.26 -35.32 -9.98
CA THR A 604 8.77 -36.53 -9.31
C THR A 604 8.35 -36.65 -7.86
N GLY A 605 7.86 -35.56 -7.22
CA GLY A 605 7.53 -35.51 -5.80
C GLY A 605 8.75 -35.60 -4.86
N LYS A 606 9.97 -35.72 -5.39
CA LYS A 606 11.19 -35.82 -4.59
C LYS A 606 11.56 -34.48 -3.94
N PRO A 607 12.08 -34.46 -2.71
CA PRO A 607 12.58 -33.24 -2.09
C PRO A 607 13.79 -32.71 -2.88
N MET A 608 14.07 -31.42 -2.71
CA MET A 608 15.24 -30.78 -3.31
C MET A 608 16.52 -31.45 -2.79
N PRO A 609 17.48 -31.81 -3.67
CA PRO A 609 18.75 -32.35 -3.23
C PRO A 609 19.51 -31.39 -2.32
N THR A 610 20.15 -31.91 -1.28
CA THR A 610 20.85 -31.11 -0.25
C THR A 610 21.89 -30.18 -0.89
N GLU A 611 22.66 -30.67 -1.87
CA GLU A 611 23.65 -29.83 -2.58
C GLU A 611 23.02 -28.66 -3.33
N LEU A 612 21.88 -28.88 -4.01
CA LEU A 612 21.15 -27.82 -4.70
C LEU A 612 20.60 -26.80 -3.70
N LYS A 613 20.04 -27.27 -2.57
CA LYS A 613 19.54 -26.41 -1.48
C LYS A 613 20.67 -25.53 -0.91
N GLU A 614 21.84 -26.11 -0.63
CA GLU A 614 22.99 -25.35 -0.13
C GLU A 614 23.46 -24.29 -1.12
N ARG A 615 23.57 -24.64 -2.42
CA ARG A 615 23.91 -23.68 -3.48
C ARG A 615 22.88 -22.57 -3.58
N MET A 616 21.60 -22.89 -3.51
CA MET A 616 20.52 -21.93 -3.51
C MET A 616 20.60 -20.97 -2.31
N LEU A 617 20.77 -21.48 -1.09
CA LEU A 617 20.87 -20.64 0.12
C LEU A 617 22.11 -19.74 0.08
N LYS A 618 23.25 -20.25 -0.41
CA LYS A 618 24.44 -19.40 -0.65
C LYS A 618 24.18 -18.32 -1.70
N SER A 619 23.33 -18.61 -2.69
CA SER A 619 22.99 -17.64 -3.75
C SER A 619 22.18 -16.46 -3.24
N ILE A 620 21.42 -16.61 -2.16
CA ILE A 620 20.61 -15.57 -1.55
C ILE A 620 21.49 -14.53 -0.85
N SER A 621 22.55 -15.00 -0.17
CA SER A 621 23.52 -14.16 0.51
C SER A 621 24.67 -13.67 -0.38
N PHE A 622 24.54 -13.83 -1.71
CA PHE A 622 25.56 -13.37 -2.65
C PHE A 622 25.50 -11.87 -2.85
N GLN A 623 26.58 -11.16 -2.52
CA GLN A 623 26.72 -9.70 -2.63
C GLN A 623 25.59 -8.93 -1.90
N PRO A 624 25.44 -9.10 -0.59
CA PRO A 624 24.34 -8.53 0.19
C PRO A 624 24.41 -7.00 0.34
N ALA A 625 25.59 -6.39 0.11
CA ALA A 625 25.75 -4.95 0.26
C ALA A 625 24.90 -4.16 -0.74
N TYR A 626 24.63 -4.68 -1.94
CA TYR A 626 23.77 -3.98 -2.88
C TYR A 626 22.37 -3.74 -2.30
N SER A 627 21.69 -4.79 -1.85
CA SER A 627 20.32 -4.68 -1.34
C SER A 627 20.22 -3.86 -0.05
N LEU A 628 21.22 -3.93 0.82
CA LEU A 628 21.27 -3.09 2.01
C LEU A 628 21.53 -1.63 1.64
N GLY A 629 22.47 -1.36 0.74
CA GLY A 629 22.86 0.00 0.34
C GLY A 629 21.74 0.77 -0.35
N GLU A 630 21.04 0.14 -1.30
CA GLU A 630 19.90 0.78 -1.95
C GLU A 630 18.77 1.14 -0.99
N ASN A 631 18.52 0.28 0.03
CA ASN A 631 17.53 0.54 1.07
C ASN A 631 17.99 1.61 2.05
N LEU A 632 19.28 1.61 2.46
CA LEU A 632 19.86 2.68 3.29
C LEU A 632 19.76 4.03 2.59
N ALA A 633 20.14 4.09 1.30
CA ALA A 633 20.08 5.33 0.52
C ALA A 633 18.63 5.85 0.40
N ALA A 634 17.67 4.99 0.08
CA ALA A 634 16.25 5.39 0.02
C ALA A 634 15.74 5.85 1.40
N THR A 635 16.12 5.15 2.47
CA THR A 635 15.75 5.50 3.85
C THR A 635 16.27 6.86 4.27
N CYS A 636 17.55 7.11 4.02
CA CYS A 636 18.18 8.40 4.34
C CYS A 636 17.58 9.53 3.52
N LEU A 637 17.24 9.26 2.26
CA LEU A 637 16.58 10.22 1.39
C LEU A 637 15.17 10.58 1.88
N ASP A 638 14.37 9.61 2.33
CA ASP A 638 13.08 9.90 2.98
C ASP A 638 13.25 10.81 4.19
N LEU A 639 14.21 10.51 5.06
CA LEU A 639 14.47 11.35 6.25
C LEU A 639 14.95 12.74 5.87
N ALA A 640 15.86 12.88 4.90
CA ALA A 640 16.39 14.17 4.45
C ALA A 640 15.25 15.10 3.99
N TRP A 641 14.32 14.60 3.17
CA TRP A 641 13.16 15.36 2.71
C TRP A 641 12.18 15.78 3.83
N HIS A 642 12.21 15.10 4.98
CA HIS A 642 11.27 15.34 6.08
C HIS A 642 11.91 15.91 7.34
N HIS A 643 13.25 16.06 7.35
CA HIS A 643 14.01 16.65 8.46
C HIS A 643 14.50 18.06 8.13
N ILE A 644 13.81 18.77 7.25
CA ILE A 644 14.09 20.15 6.85
C ILE A 644 12.89 21.05 7.13
N SER A 645 13.13 22.36 7.30
CA SER A 645 12.06 23.36 7.42
C SER A 645 11.45 23.69 6.05
N ALA A 646 10.29 24.36 6.05
CA ALA A 646 9.63 24.76 4.81
C ALA A 646 10.47 25.70 3.93
N GLU A 647 11.32 26.52 4.57
CA GLU A 647 12.25 27.47 3.93
C GLU A 647 13.46 26.76 3.28
N GLN A 648 13.85 25.61 3.84
CA GLN A 648 14.96 24.79 3.34
C GLN A 648 14.56 23.86 2.18
N VAL A 649 13.26 23.68 1.93
CA VAL A 649 12.81 22.85 0.82
C VAL A 649 13.32 23.45 -0.50
N PRO A 650 14.10 22.71 -1.29
CA PRO A 650 14.66 23.22 -2.54
C PRO A 650 13.59 23.54 -3.58
N SER A 651 13.93 24.38 -4.56
CA SER A 651 13.07 24.54 -5.73
C SER A 651 12.97 23.22 -6.51
N PRO A 652 11.92 23.01 -7.34
CA PRO A 652 11.79 21.80 -8.15
C PRO A 652 13.01 21.50 -9.02
N TYR A 653 13.68 22.53 -9.55
CA TYR A 653 14.90 22.37 -10.36
C TYR A 653 16.10 21.85 -9.57
N MET A 654 16.10 22.05 -8.26
CA MET A 654 17.19 21.64 -7.37
C MET A 654 16.91 20.30 -6.68
N ALA A 655 15.75 19.69 -6.87
CA ALA A 655 15.36 18.46 -6.16
C ALA A 655 16.34 17.30 -6.41
N GLY A 656 16.80 17.11 -7.65
CA GLY A 656 17.81 16.10 -7.97
C GLY A 656 19.21 16.42 -7.43
N ALA A 657 19.57 17.72 -7.31
CA ALA A 657 20.81 18.14 -6.67
C ALA A 657 20.77 17.92 -5.16
N PHE A 658 19.65 18.25 -4.51
CA PHE A 658 19.39 17.98 -3.10
C PHE A 658 19.54 16.48 -2.78
N GLU A 659 18.93 15.59 -3.57
CA GLU A 659 19.12 14.14 -3.41
C GLU A 659 20.59 13.73 -3.37
N LYS A 660 21.38 14.21 -4.35
CA LYS A 660 22.80 13.89 -4.44
C LYS A 660 23.62 14.45 -3.29
N GLU A 661 23.32 15.69 -2.87
CA GLU A 661 23.98 16.36 -1.76
C GLU A 661 23.73 15.62 -0.44
N GLU A 662 22.47 15.27 -0.15
CA GLU A 662 22.11 14.56 1.09
C GLU A 662 22.71 13.15 1.15
N LEU A 663 22.72 12.43 0.03
CA LEU A 663 23.36 11.11 -0.05
C LEU A 663 24.89 11.22 0.08
N HIS A 664 25.51 12.29 -0.45
CA HIS A 664 26.93 12.54 -0.26
C HIS A 664 27.27 12.83 1.21
N ASN A 665 26.50 13.70 1.84
CA ASN A 665 26.71 14.12 3.25
C ASN A 665 26.69 12.95 4.23
N ILE A 666 25.88 11.91 3.95
CA ILE A 666 25.78 10.71 4.79
C ILE A 666 26.68 9.54 4.34
N GLY A 667 27.43 9.71 3.26
CA GLY A 667 28.35 8.70 2.73
C GLY A 667 27.68 7.58 1.92
N LEU A 668 26.50 7.84 1.34
CA LEU A 668 25.73 6.88 0.54
C LEU A 668 25.62 7.27 -0.95
N LEU A 669 26.26 8.34 -1.38
CA LEU A 669 26.32 8.67 -2.79
C LEU A 669 27.23 7.68 -3.52
N ASN A 670 26.64 6.65 -4.10
CA ASN A 670 27.34 5.60 -4.83
C ASN A 670 26.63 5.32 -6.16
N SER A 671 27.28 5.64 -7.28
CA SER A 671 26.68 5.40 -8.60
C SER A 671 26.41 3.92 -8.89
N GLN A 672 27.20 3.01 -8.31
CA GLN A 672 27.04 1.56 -8.46
C GLN A 672 25.90 1.01 -7.60
N ILE A 673 25.47 1.73 -6.56
CA ILE A 673 24.41 1.35 -5.64
C ILE A 673 23.50 2.57 -5.41
N PRO A 674 22.69 2.94 -6.43
CA PRO A 674 21.74 4.05 -6.30
C PRO A 674 20.61 3.69 -5.31
N PRO A 675 19.86 4.69 -4.81
CA PRO A 675 18.70 4.44 -3.98
C PRO A 675 17.71 3.49 -4.66
N ARG A 676 17.08 2.61 -3.89
CA ARG A 676 16.01 1.74 -4.39
C ARG A 676 14.90 2.52 -5.08
N TYR A 677 14.62 3.71 -4.56
CA TYR A 677 13.70 4.69 -5.12
C TYR A 677 14.35 6.08 -5.00
N SER A 678 14.57 6.73 -6.14
CA SER A 678 14.96 8.14 -6.15
C SER A 678 13.75 9.04 -5.90
N THR A 679 13.99 10.28 -5.53
CA THR A 679 12.98 11.29 -5.21
C THR A 679 11.83 11.34 -6.22
N SER A 680 12.13 11.25 -7.51
CA SER A 680 11.13 11.41 -8.59
C SER A 680 10.15 10.25 -8.72
N TYR A 681 10.43 9.06 -8.13
CA TYR A 681 9.55 7.89 -8.21
C TYR A 681 9.36 7.14 -6.88
N PHE A 682 9.62 7.80 -5.76
CA PHE A 682 9.49 7.21 -4.42
C PHE A 682 8.02 7.16 -3.95
N ASN A 683 7.26 6.22 -4.52
CA ASN A 683 5.82 6.13 -4.26
C ASN A 683 5.45 5.90 -2.79
N HIS A 684 6.26 5.14 -2.03
CA HIS A 684 6.04 4.90 -0.60
C HIS A 684 5.91 6.20 0.18
N VAL A 685 6.73 7.19 -0.17
CA VAL A 685 6.85 8.47 0.53
C VAL A 685 5.87 9.51 0.00
N TRP A 686 5.78 9.66 -1.33
CA TRP A 686 4.99 10.75 -1.93
C TRP A 686 3.53 10.37 -2.18
N GLY A 687 3.27 9.14 -2.60
CA GLY A 687 1.91 8.62 -2.85
C GLY A 687 1.35 7.73 -1.74
N GLY A 688 2.21 7.27 -0.81
CA GLY A 688 1.88 6.36 0.28
C GLY A 688 2.01 6.97 1.67
N GLY A 689 1.90 6.12 2.69
CA GLY A 689 1.91 6.52 4.10
C GLY A 689 3.28 6.43 4.79
N TYR A 690 4.42 6.38 4.05
CA TYR A 690 5.76 6.16 4.60
C TYR A 690 6.61 7.42 4.77
N ALA A 691 6.01 8.61 4.75
CA ALA A 691 6.73 9.87 4.96
C ALA A 691 7.44 9.90 6.32
N ALA A 692 8.76 10.11 6.32
CA ALA A 692 9.66 9.94 7.47
C ALA A 692 9.52 8.56 8.15
N GLY A 693 9.18 7.53 7.36
CA GLY A 693 8.84 6.22 7.88
C GLY A 693 9.43 5.04 7.10
N TYR A 694 10.20 5.27 6.03
CA TYR A 694 10.77 4.21 5.22
C TYR A 694 11.85 3.40 5.97
N TYR A 695 12.49 4.00 6.98
CA TYR A 695 13.43 3.32 7.88
C TYR A 695 12.82 2.08 8.56
N SER A 696 11.50 2.04 8.67
CA SER A 696 10.78 0.97 9.37
C SER A 696 11.11 -0.42 8.83
N TYR A 697 11.37 -0.58 7.53
CA TYR A 697 11.76 -1.86 6.95
C TYR A 697 13.07 -2.40 7.53
N LEU A 698 14.10 -1.55 7.60
CA LEU A 698 15.39 -1.94 8.21
C LEU A 698 15.29 -2.13 9.73
N TRP A 699 14.51 -1.26 10.39
CA TRP A 699 14.27 -1.36 11.82
C TRP A 699 13.57 -2.66 12.19
N THR A 700 12.50 -2.99 11.50
CA THR A 700 11.73 -4.22 11.77
C THR A 700 12.46 -5.48 11.38
N GLU A 701 13.36 -5.41 10.38
CA GLU A 701 14.23 -6.54 10.03
C GLU A 701 15.21 -6.87 11.16
N VAL A 702 15.75 -5.85 11.84
CA VAL A 702 16.56 -6.08 13.07
C VAL A 702 15.71 -6.75 14.14
N LEU A 703 14.48 -6.27 14.38
CA LEU A 703 13.58 -6.91 15.34
C LEU A 703 13.28 -8.36 14.95
N ALA A 704 13.01 -8.62 13.67
CA ALA A 704 12.69 -9.95 13.16
C ALA A 704 13.86 -10.93 13.33
N VAL A 705 15.10 -10.48 13.05
CA VAL A 705 16.30 -11.29 13.29
C VAL A 705 16.48 -11.59 14.77
N ASN A 706 16.27 -10.62 15.67
CA ASN A 706 16.35 -10.86 17.12
C ASN A 706 15.29 -11.88 17.58
N ILE A 707 14.09 -11.86 17.00
CA ILE A 707 13.05 -12.88 17.27
C ILE A 707 13.48 -14.24 16.71
N ALA A 708 14.01 -14.30 15.49
CA ALA A 708 14.50 -15.54 14.87
C ALA A 708 15.65 -16.16 15.69
N ASP A 709 16.59 -15.36 16.18
CA ASP A 709 17.65 -15.80 17.09
C ASP A 709 17.11 -16.35 18.42
N TYR A 710 16.06 -15.71 18.97
CA TYR A 710 15.38 -16.22 20.15
C TYR A 710 14.76 -17.60 19.89
N PHE A 711 14.05 -17.77 18.77
CA PHE A 711 13.51 -19.07 18.37
C PHE A 711 14.60 -20.11 18.12
N ALA A 712 15.68 -19.74 17.43
CA ALA A 712 16.80 -20.66 17.19
C ALA A 712 17.42 -21.19 18.49
N LYS A 713 17.59 -20.34 19.51
CA LYS A 713 18.11 -20.71 20.84
C LYS A 713 17.17 -21.63 21.64
N HIS A 714 15.85 -21.51 21.44
CA HIS A 714 14.86 -22.26 22.22
C HIS A 714 14.15 -23.37 21.42
N GLY A 715 14.60 -23.62 20.19
CA GLY A 715 14.04 -24.56 19.24
C GLY A 715 13.11 -23.87 18.24
N ALA A 716 13.55 -23.80 16.98
CA ALA A 716 12.90 -23.02 15.91
C ALA A 716 11.42 -23.41 15.67
N LEU A 717 11.03 -24.66 15.92
CA LEU A 717 9.66 -25.16 15.79
C LEU A 717 9.06 -25.58 17.14
N ASN A 718 9.59 -25.06 18.24
CA ASN A 718 9.10 -25.40 19.57
C ASN A 718 7.70 -24.79 19.81
N PRO A 719 6.63 -25.60 19.99
CA PRO A 719 5.28 -25.07 20.16
C PRO A 719 5.10 -24.21 21.41
N ALA A 720 5.91 -24.41 22.47
CA ALA A 720 5.85 -23.57 23.66
C ALA A 720 6.38 -22.15 23.39
N VAL A 721 7.44 -22.02 22.58
CA VAL A 721 7.96 -20.73 22.12
C VAL A 721 6.96 -20.06 21.17
N GLY A 722 6.38 -20.84 20.25
CA GLY A 722 5.31 -20.38 19.37
C GLY A 722 4.11 -19.86 20.13
N GLN A 723 3.65 -20.57 21.16
CA GLN A 723 2.55 -20.11 22.02
C GLN A 723 2.91 -18.82 22.77
N ALA A 724 4.14 -18.71 23.30
CA ALA A 724 4.60 -17.49 23.96
C ALA A 724 4.64 -16.30 22.98
N PHE A 725 5.11 -16.51 21.75
CA PHE A 725 5.11 -15.49 20.70
C PHE A 725 3.69 -15.08 20.30
N ARG A 726 2.79 -16.06 20.13
CA ARG A 726 1.37 -15.81 19.89
C ARG A 726 0.76 -14.94 21.00
N ASP A 727 0.97 -15.29 22.28
CA ASP A 727 0.33 -14.62 23.41
C ASP A 727 0.93 -13.25 23.73
N LYS A 728 2.24 -13.06 23.51
CA LYS A 728 2.95 -11.85 23.87
C LYS A 728 3.11 -10.86 22.71
N ILE A 729 3.11 -11.33 21.46
CA ILE A 729 3.32 -10.51 20.26
C ILE A 729 2.07 -10.50 19.37
N GLN A 730 1.75 -11.65 18.74
CA GLN A 730 0.75 -11.72 17.68
C GLN A 730 -0.66 -11.33 18.13
N SER A 731 -1.03 -11.66 19.37
CA SER A 731 -2.37 -11.39 19.88
C SER A 731 -2.57 -9.97 20.37
N ARG A 732 -1.50 -9.19 20.53
CA ARG A 732 -1.52 -7.95 21.29
C ARG A 732 -1.93 -6.70 20.50
N GLY A 733 -1.69 -6.67 19.21
CA GLY A 733 -1.93 -5.44 18.45
C GLY A 733 -1.33 -4.23 19.14
N ASN A 734 -2.11 -3.16 19.30
CA ASN A 734 -1.69 -1.91 19.95
C ASN A 734 -2.18 -1.78 21.41
N THR A 735 -2.35 -2.91 22.12
CA THR A 735 -2.80 -2.89 23.53
C THR A 735 -1.74 -2.40 24.52
N LYS A 736 -0.46 -2.39 24.09
CA LYS A 736 0.70 -1.84 24.83
C LYS A 736 1.63 -1.09 23.87
N ASP A 737 2.62 -0.40 24.42
CA ASP A 737 3.76 0.11 23.62
C ASP A 737 4.51 -1.06 22.97
N GLN A 738 4.87 -0.93 21.70
CA GLN A 738 5.46 -2.02 20.93
C GLN A 738 6.88 -2.38 21.41
N MET A 739 7.62 -1.42 21.97
CA MET A 739 8.92 -1.71 22.59
C MET A 739 8.76 -2.57 23.86
N GLU A 740 7.72 -2.30 24.67
CA GLU A 740 7.38 -3.14 25.82
C GLU A 740 7.00 -4.57 25.37
N ILE A 741 6.19 -4.70 24.33
CA ILE A 741 5.78 -6.00 23.76
C ILE A 741 7.02 -6.80 23.32
N PHE A 742 7.95 -6.16 22.62
CA PHE A 742 9.21 -6.76 22.18
C PHE A 742 10.09 -7.18 23.35
N THR A 743 10.27 -6.29 24.34
CA THR A 743 11.05 -6.54 25.54
C THR A 743 10.45 -7.65 26.40
N ASP A 744 9.14 -7.69 26.56
CA ASP A 744 8.41 -8.73 27.32
C ASP A 744 8.61 -10.14 26.73
N PHE A 745 8.78 -10.22 25.41
CA PHE A 745 8.99 -11.51 24.74
C PHE A 745 10.47 -11.92 24.76
N THR A 746 11.37 -11.02 24.32
CA THR A 746 12.78 -11.34 24.10
C THR A 746 13.63 -11.27 25.35
N GLY A 747 13.23 -10.48 26.35
CA GLY A 747 14.05 -10.10 27.48
C GLY A 747 15.13 -9.05 27.16
N MET A 748 15.20 -8.58 25.91
CA MET A 748 16.19 -7.58 25.45
C MET A 748 15.73 -6.18 25.82
N LYS A 749 16.64 -5.31 26.28
CA LYS A 749 16.35 -3.91 26.62
C LYS A 749 16.13 -3.02 25.39
N SER A 750 16.77 -3.37 24.29
CA SER A 750 16.68 -2.68 22.99
C SER A 750 16.98 -3.66 21.84
N PRO A 751 16.54 -3.38 20.61
CA PRO A 751 16.95 -4.15 19.44
C PRO A 751 18.46 -4.17 19.25
N ASP A 752 19.01 -5.31 18.83
CA ASP A 752 20.43 -5.51 18.54
C ASP A 752 20.66 -5.74 17.05
N ALA A 753 21.36 -4.81 16.41
CA ALA A 753 21.67 -4.88 14.98
C ALA A 753 22.79 -5.87 14.64
N SER A 754 23.54 -6.40 15.62
CA SER A 754 24.68 -7.28 15.35
C SER A 754 24.25 -8.59 14.67
N GLY A 755 23.14 -9.19 15.10
CA GLY A 755 22.58 -10.38 14.48
C GLY A 755 22.14 -10.13 13.04
N PHE A 756 21.51 -8.98 12.77
CA PHE A 756 21.11 -8.56 11.43
C PHE A 756 22.31 -8.39 10.49
N LEU A 757 23.35 -7.67 10.93
CA LEU A 757 24.57 -7.47 10.15
C LEU A 757 25.22 -8.82 9.82
N LYS A 758 25.39 -9.68 10.83
CA LYS A 758 25.92 -11.03 10.66
C LYS A 758 25.09 -11.88 9.68
N ALA A 759 23.76 -11.84 9.77
CA ALA A 759 22.88 -12.57 8.87
C ALA A 759 23.03 -12.10 7.40
N ARG A 760 23.42 -10.86 7.21
CA ARG A 760 23.71 -10.28 5.89
C ARG A 760 25.19 -10.40 5.48
N GLY A 761 26.04 -11.09 6.27
CA GLY A 761 27.46 -11.26 5.96
C GLY A 761 28.28 -9.98 6.08
N LEU A 762 27.84 -9.09 6.98
CA LEU A 762 28.47 -7.80 7.29
C LEU A 762 29.14 -7.82 8.67
#